data_2a500c5a0be41b683720a30d4b18ae9a
#
_entry.id   2a500c5a0be41b683720a30d4b18ae9a
#
_cell.length_a   1.000
_cell.length_b   1.000
_cell.length_c   1.000
_cell.angle_alpha   90.00
_cell.angle_beta   90.00
_cell.angle_gamma   90.00
#
_symmetry.space_group_name_H-M   'P 1'
#
loop_
_entity.id
_entity.type
_entity.pdbx_description
1 polymer ?
#
loop_
_entity_poly.entity_id
_entity_poly.type
_entity_poly.pdbx_seq_one_letter_code
_entity_poly.pdbx_strand_id
1 'polypeptide(L)'
;MRGMLTLFLILGFIAQRVEAQHYSGRILDKETAHALVGVEVLTERGHRLARTDDQGLFSFDYPVDSLRVILSADSYRQRRVTLYSGRVLEFRLQPLQTELQEVTITGHGGTRGNNTFGYSPADVKGIATLAGEVDVMRYPQILPGVSQGMEGGMGFYVRGAGNGNNRTELDGIPIPAPTHLFGLFSIFHPDIVGQSTFQMGGITASSGDFTSSLLQIRTRRPSARRYKGSFALSPLMIGGSLEGYITRDKLTFQVAGRSSLLRPEFLLLRLLVGKDNISGDFNPQAQDLYGKLRWEISAEHSLEALLFGSHDYFSYLPEEEPNAERNKISLGWINKALKASWLYTPSKHLSLETSVYYTDCGTRQAQVSDGDWGVHKGLMMGSEKKELALRSHLTTRIHDIDLGMGIDLRQQHFRPMVQTLSIEGNKARDWRPAYTTTIASVFAEGVYRRPHYAVQGGIRYDLFRSHERHISHNIDLRLKGSLPLTRELGVEATYDRLTQYQHTLEGLPIGWSLDLIVPASQRFRPEHADQWYLGGFWSTPDLSVSLGGYYRHLTNLTAYRSWLNQFSLHNVSWEEDITTGQGNSYGLELWLEKRQGRLTGSLSYTLSRTTRTFSELNGGQSYPFSFDRTHILNVQSRYETIHTAHREQHLTLAGYLTSGNTMTIPIANYQAEELPFWNTQKGGILVPPEQEHHATTRTEMSTMNAYRLPPYIRLDLGYSFLWRRKKVTHELGISIYNVLNRRNPYLIFHENGRWRQLSLLSIVPSVRWEIRF
;
A
#
# COMPACT_ATOMS: atom_id res chain seq x y z
N MET A 1 33.44 19.86 -74.75
CA MET A 1 33.29 18.72 -73.81
C MET A 1 34.27 18.66 -72.65
N ARG A 2 35.36 19.49 -72.61
CA ARG A 2 36.29 19.50 -71.42
C ARG A 2 35.90 20.39 -70.27
N GLY A 3 34.97 21.37 -70.48
CA GLY A 3 34.48 22.26 -69.39
C GLY A 3 33.34 21.74 -68.52
N MET A 4 32.57 20.74 -68.98
CA MET A 4 31.48 20.14 -68.23
C MET A 4 31.94 19.05 -67.26
N LEU A 5 33.08 18.41 -67.51
CA LEU A 5 33.67 17.38 -66.63
C LEU A 5 34.30 17.97 -65.35
N THR A 6 34.82 19.20 -65.47
CA THR A 6 35.45 19.91 -64.31
C THR A 6 34.37 20.46 -63.36
N LEU A 7 33.18 20.82 -63.85
CA LEU A 7 32.08 21.29 -63.03
C LEU A 7 31.40 20.14 -62.23
N PHE A 8 31.38 18.92 -62.79
CA PHE A 8 30.86 17.73 -62.11
C PHE A 8 31.85 17.19 -61.06
N LEU A 9 33.15 17.36 -61.24
CA LEU A 9 34.16 17.00 -60.24
C LEU A 9 34.22 18.02 -59.05
N ILE A 10 33.90 19.28 -59.28
CA ILE A 10 33.83 20.28 -58.19
C ILE A 10 32.51 20.17 -57.40
N LEU A 11 31.38 19.79 -58.01
CA LEU A 11 30.14 19.48 -57.31
C LEU A 11 30.14 18.16 -56.56
N GLY A 12 31.04 17.20 -56.92
CA GLY A 12 31.24 15.94 -56.21
C GLY A 12 32.07 16.06 -54.89
N PHE A 13 32.83 17.17 -54.70
CA PHE A 13 33.65 17.37 -53.54
C PHE A 13 33.04 18.18 -52.39
N ILE A 14 31.80 18.70 -52.57
CA ILE A 14 31.05 19.49 -51.55
C ILE A 14 29.99 18.65 -50.79
N ALA A 15 29.82 17.37 -51.12
CA ALA A 15 29.10 16.46 -50.26
C ALA A 15 29.98 15.95 -49.15
N GLN A 16 30.44 16.83 -48.25
CA GLN A 16 30.92 16.38 -46.96
C GLN A 16 29.74 15.59 -46.29
N ARG A 17 29.88 14.30 -46.19
CA ARG A 17 29.03 13.48 -45.32
C ARG A 17 29.17 14.05 -43.91
N VAL A 18 28.22 14.83 -43.48
CA VAL A 18 28.04 15.19 -42.11
C VAL A 18 27.68 13.90 -41.39
N GLU A 19 28.66 13.24 -40.77
CA GLU A 19 28.38 12.09 -39.92
C GLU A 19 27.53 12.55 -38.74
N ALA A 20 26.41 11.92 -38.55
CA ALA A 20 25.53 12.21 -37.40
C ALA A 20 26.27 11.75 -36.14
N GLN A 21 26.47 12.69 -35.21
CA GLN A 21 27.10 12.45 -33.90
C GLN A 21 26.07 11.97 -32.91
N HIS A 22 26.40 10.96 -32.11
CA HIS A 22 25.51 10.36 -31.12
C HIS A 22 25.58 11.11 -29.80
N TYR A 23 24.40 11.49 -29.26
CA TYR A 23 24.21 12.14 -27.99
C TYR A 23 23.39 11.27 -27.07
N SER A 24 23.82 11.12 -25.81
CA SER A 24 23.09 10.40 -24.79
C SER A 24 23.28 11.05 -23.42
N GLY A 25 22.32 10.83 -22.53
CA GLY A 25 22.41 11.33 -21.18
C GLY A 25 21.27 10.83 -20.32
N ARG A 26 21.37 11.15 -19.02
CA ARG A 26 20.37 10.81 -18.02
C ARG A 26 19.85 12.06 -17.33
N ILE A 27 18.54 12.11 -17.10
CA ILE A 27 17.90 13.24 -16.42
C ILE A 27 17.23 12.73 -15.15
N LEU A 28 17.61 13.35 -14.04
CA LEU A 28 17.13 13.02 -12.70
C LEU A 28 16.44 14.24 -12.08
N ASP A 29 15.58 13.98 -11.13
CA ASP A 29 15.09 14.98 -10.21
C ASP A 29 16.25 15.48 -9.31
N LYS A 30 16.37 16.78 -9.13
CA LYS A 30 17.48 17.36 -8.36
C LYS A 30 17.37 17.07 -6.86
N GLU A 31 16.15 16.91 -6.36
CA GLU A 31 15.87 16.75 -4.94
C GLU A 31 15.80 15.28 -4.54
N THR A 32 15.14 14.45 -5.35
CA THR A 32 14.91 13.03 -5.04
C THR A 32 15.92 12.10 -5.69
N ALA A 33 16.71 12.60 -6.67
CA ALA A 33 17.58 11.81 -7.53
C ALA A 33 16.88 10.69 -8.33
N HIS A 34 15.53 10.72 -8.38
CA HIS A 34 14.78 9.77 -9.21
C HIS A 34 14.90 10.10 -10.69
N ALA A 35 14.82 9.07 -11.51
CA ALA A 35 14.78 9.17 -12.96
C ALA A 35 13.54 9.98 -13.39
N LEU A 36 13.74 11.00 -14.22
CA LEU A 36 12.67 11.80 -14.76
C LEU A 36 12.22 11.26 -16.10
N VAL A 37 11.06 10.64 -16.11
CA VAL A 37 10.42 10.09 -17.30
C VAL A 37 9.77 11.18 -18.13
N GLY A 38 9.92 11.11 -19.44
CA GLY A 38 9.20 11.99 -20.33
C GLY A 38 9.74 13.40 -20.46
N VAL A 39 10.93 13.70 -19.94
CA VAL A 39 11.61 14.97 -20.15
C VAL A 39 11.92 15.16 -21.63
N GLU A 40 11.51 16.26 -22.22
CA GLU A 40 11.80 16.60 -23.60
C GLU A 40 13.15 17.29 -23.73
N VAL A 41 13.97 16.78 -24.63
CA VAL A 41 15.22 17.42 -25.07
C VAL A 41 14.89 18.21 -26.33
N LEU A 42 14.90 19.54 -26.24
CA LEU A 42 14.47 20.44 -27.31
C LEU A 42 15.67 21.22 -27.83
N THR A 43 15.68 21.54 -29.12
CA THR A 43 16.57 22.57 -29.65
C THR A 43 16.20 23.94 -29.09
N GLU A 44 17.08 24.95 -29.21
CA GLU A 44 16.76 26.34 -28.83
C GLU A 44 15.53 26.91 -29.58
N ARG A 45 15.22 26.37 -30.75
CA ARG A 45 14.02 26.70 -31.53
C ARG A 45 12.76 25.91 -31.14
N GLY A 46 12.84 25.06 -30.10
CA GLY A 46 11.71 24.27 -29.60
C GLY A 46 11.41 22.97 -30.35
N HIS A 47 12.26 22.53 -31.29
CA HIS A 47 12.07 21.23 -31.94
C HIS A 47 12.56 20.11 -31.02
N ARG A 48 11.73 19.07 -30.82
CA ARG A 48 12.05 17.93 -29.98
C ARG A 48 13.02 16.97 -30.65
N LEU A 49 14.17 16.76 -29.99
CA LEU A 49 15.22 15.82 -30.42
C LEU A 49 15.03 14.44 -29.80
N ALA A 50 14.74 14.39 -28.49
CA ALA A 50 14.54 13.16 -27.76
C ALA A 50 13.56 13.38 -26.59
N ARG A 51 13.19 12.28 -25.95
CA ARG A 51 12.43 12.25 -24.70
C ARG A 51 13.01 11.17 -23.80
N THR A 52 13.11 11.43 -22.49
CA THR A 52 13.60 10.43 -21.55
C THR A 52 12.63 9.26 -21.39
N ASP A 53 13.22 8.09 -21.24
CA ASP A 53 12.53 6.83 -20.91
C ASP A 53 12.24 6.68 -19.41
N ASP A 54 11.77 5.50 -19.00
CA ASP A 54 11.43 5.18 -17.61
C ASP A 54 12.64 5.20 -16.65
N GLN A 55 13.87 5.15 -17.19
CA GLN A 55 15.12 5.29 -16.44
C GLN A 55 15.72 6.71 -16.50
N GLY A 56 14.99 7.65 -17.11
CA GLY A 56 15.45 9.01 -17.33
C GLY A 56 16.52 9.14 -18.40
N LEU A 57 16.74 8.10 -19.22
CA LEU A 57 17.75 8.10 -20.28
C LEU A 57 17.17 8.70 -21.57
N PHE A 58 17.99 9.43 -22.30
CA PHE A 58 17.69 9.89 -23.65
C PHE A 58 18.86 9.64 -24.59
N SER A 59 18.56 9.43 -25.86
CA SER A 59 19.58 9.35 -26.92
C SER A 59 18.99 9.86 -28.24
N PHE A 60 19.86 10.48 -29.07
CA PHE A 60 19.53 10.94 -30.42
C PHE A 60 20.80 11.21 -31.22
N ASP A 61 20.68 11.28 -32.52
CA ASP A 61 21.77 11.61 -33.44
C ASP A 61 21.56 13.02 -34.02
N TYR A 62 22.65 13.82 -34.08
CA TYR A 62 22.60 15.18 -34.60
C TYR A 62 23.95 15.56 -35.25
N PRO A 63 23.97 16.34 -36.35
CA PRO A 63 25.17 16.51 -37.17
C PRO A 63 26.10 17.63 -36.71
N VAL A 64 26.40 17.77 -35.41
CA VAL A 64 27.36 18.73 -34.86
C VAL A 64 28.06 18.12 -33.64
N ASP A 65 29.26 18.55 -33.28
CA ASP A 65 30.04 17.99 -32.15
C ASP A 65 29.57 18.47 -30.77
N SER A 66 28.90 19.62 -30.73
CA SER A 66 28.26 20.13 -29.50
C SER A 66 26.95 20.80 -29.84
N LEU A 67 25.92 20.56 -29.00
CA LEU A 67 24.57 21.05 -29.23
C LEU A 67 23.99 21.68 -27.97
N ARG A 68 23.52 22.93 -28.08
CA ARG A 68 22.75 23.55 -27.01
C ARG A 68 21.31 23.10 -27.08
N VAL A 69 20.82 22.54 -25.96
CA VAL A 69 19.45 22.04 -25.84
C VAL A 69 18.77 22.60 -24.60
N ILE A 70 17.45 22.55 -24.63
CA ILE A 70 16.57 22.88 -23.50
C ILE A 70 15.98 21.58 -23.02
N LEU A 71 16.24 21.24 -21.74
CA LEU A 71 15.60 20.14 -21.04
C LEU A 71 14.29 20.70 -20.45
N SER A 72 13.16 20.13 -20.85
CA SER A 72 11.83 20.60 -20.45
C SER A 72 10.97 19.45 -19.98
N ALA A 73 10.41 19.55 -18.78
CA ALA A 73 9.41 18.64 -18.24
C ALA A 73 8.28 19.44 -17.59
N ASP A 74 7.08 18.91 -17.60
CA ASP A 74 5.97 19.47 -16.85
C ASP A 74 6.31 19.45 -15.36
N SER A 75 6.09 20.55 -14.64
CA SER A 75 6.42 20.73 -13.22
C SER A 75 7.91 20.92 -12.89
N TYR A 76 8.81 21.05 -13.88
CA TYR A 76 10.22 21.31 -13.68
C TYR A 76 10.68 22.60 -14.33
N ARG A 77 11.67 23.27 -13.73
CA ARG A 77 12.31 24.42 -14.31
C ARG A 77 13.08 24.00 -15.56
N GLN A 78 12.79 24.63 -16.69
CA GLN A 78 13.56 24.39 -17.91
C GLN A 78 15.04 24.70 -17.67
N ARG A 79 15.91 23.80 -18.14
CA ARG A 79 17.36 23.94 -18.01
C ARG A 79 18.01 23.94 -19.39
N ARG A 80 18.76 24.99 -19.70
CA ARG A 80 19.60 25.04 -20.90
C ARG A 80 20.93 24.37 -20.59
N VAL A 81 21.34 23.42 -21.43
CA VAL A 81 22.58 22.66 -21.28
C VAL A 81 23.25 22.50 -22.65
N THR A 82 24.57 22.32 -22.62
CA THR A 82 25.33 21.94 -23.82
C THR A 82 25.67 20.47 -23.75
N LEU A 83 25.27 19.71 -24.77
CA LEU A 83 25.60 18.32 -24.96
C LEU A 83 26.83 18.20 -25.82
N TYR A 84 27.68 17.21 -25.56
CA TYR A 84 28.85 16.88 -26.32
C TYR A 84 28.73 15.46 -26.86
N SER A 85 29.06 15.24 -28.11
CA SER A 85 29.01 13.92 -28.73
C SER A 85 29.91 12.90 -28.03
N GLY A 86 29.47 11.66 -27.93
CA GLY A 86 30.23 10.56 -27.32
C GLY A 86 30.38 10.63 -25.79
N ARG A 87 29.74 11.59 -25.10
CA ARG A 87 29.70 11.69 -23.63
C ARG A 87 28.33 11.41 -23.09
N VAL A 88 28.23 10.49 -22.14
CA VAL A 88 26.99 10.30 -21.34
C VAL A 88 27.03 11.28 -20.18
N LEU A 89 26.10 12.23 -20.15
CA LEU A 89 26.03 13.27 -19.12
C LEU A 89 24.79 13.07 -18.26
N GLU A 90 24.94 13.27 -16.96
CA GLU A 90 23.81 13.31 -16.01
C GLU A 90 23.37 14.75 -15.77
N PHE A 91 22.09 15.01 -15.93
CA PHE A 91 21.47 16.30 -15.66
C PHE A 91 20.43 16.16 -14.57
N ARG A 92 20.33 17.18 -13.72
CA ARG A 92 19.32 17.24 -12.66
C ARG A 92 18.42 18.43 -12.91
N LEU A 93 17.11 18.18 -13.05
CA LEU A 93 16.10 19.23 -13.17
C LEU A 93 15.55 19.59 -11.80
N GLN A 94 15.33 20.87 -11.59
CA GLN A 94 14.71 21.38 -10.37
C GLN A 94 13.21 21.49 -10.56
N PRO A 95 12.37 20.95 -9.64
CA PRO A 95 10.94 21.17 -9.66
C PRO A 95 10.58 22.65 -9.72
N LEU A 96 9.53 23.04 -10.44
CA LEU A 96 9.10 24.44 -10.62
C LEU A 96 8.61 25.09 -9.33
N GLN A 97 8.06 24.28 -8.43
CA GLN A 97 7.80 24.65 -7.04
C GLN A 97 8.45 23.60 -6.18
N THR A 98 9.37 24.04 -5.34
CA THR A 98 9.76 23.30 -4.18
C THR A 98 8.61 23.47 -3.20
N GLU A 99 7.58 22.60 -3.25
CA GLU A 99 6.96 22.23 -2.00
C GLU A 99 8.15 21.75 -1.19
N LEU A 100 8.47 22.47 -0.10
CA LEU A 100 9.42 21.96 0.86
C LEU A 100 8.85 20.61 1.24
N GLN A 101 9.46 19.53 0.71
CA GLN A 101 9.03 18.17 1.00
C GLN A 101 9.02 18.06 2.52
N GLU A 102 8.05 17.36 3.02
CA GLU A 102 7.98 16.95 4.42
C GLU A 102 9.40 16.64 4.88
N VAL A 103 9.80 17.27 5.99
CA VAL A 103 11.17 17.29 6.45
C VAL A 103 11.63 15.89 6.76
N THR A 104 12.26 15.23 5.81
CA THR A 104 12.69 13.83 5.90
C THR A 104 14.14 13.71 5.47
N ILE A 105 14.94 12.96 6.21
CA ILE A 105 16.27 12.58 5.74
C ILE A 105 16.10 11.53 4.64
N THR A 106 16.10 11.97 3.39
CA THR A 106 16.47 11.11 2.28
C THR A 106 17.99 11.12 2.20
N GLY A 107 18.62 9.94 2.23
CA GLY A 107 20.08 9.81 2.30
C GLY A 107 20.83 10.69 1.30
N HIS A 108 22.01 11.15 1.67
CA HIS A 108 22.88 11.97 0.81
C HIS A 108 23.23 11.24 -0.48
N GLY A 109 23.10 11.91 -1.61
CA GLY A 109 23.64 11.42 -2.89
C GLY A 109 22.86 10.26 -3.52
N GLY A 110 21.56 10.08 -3.21
CA GLY A 110 20.77 8.95 -3.74
C GLY A 110 20.91 7.68 -2.90
N THR A 111 21.57 7.73 -1.76
CA THR A 111 21.59 6.63 -0.78
C THR A 111 20.24 6.59 -0.07
N ARG A 112 19.45 5.57 -0.37
CA ARG A 112 18.22 5.26 0.35
C ARG A 112 18.59 4.84 1.77
N GLY A 113 18.14 5.60 2.77
CA GLY A 113 18.24 5.16 4.15
C GLY A 113 17.43 3.86 4.34
N ASN A 114 17.85 3.01 5.26
CA ASN A 114 17.29 1.67 5.47
C ASN A 114 15.85 1.65 6.00
N ASN A 115 15.31 2.80 6.41
CA ASN A 115 13.97 2.92 7.00
C ASN A 115 13.01 3.78 6.19
N THR A 116 13.49 4.47 5.15
CA THR A 116 12.67 5.34 4.31
C THR A 116 12.94 5.03 2.84
N PHE A 117 11.93 4.55 2.15
CA PHE A 117 11.99 4.15 0.76
C PHE A 117 11.09 5.02 -0.09
N GLY A 118 11.68 5.84 -0.94
CA GLY A 118 10.97 6.58 -1.97
C GLY A 118 10.93 5.77 -3.27
N TYR A 119 9.78 5.72 -3.92
CA TYR A 119 9.59 5.01 -5.18
C TYR A 119 8.46 5.63 -6.01
N SER A 120 8.47 5.35 -7.30
CA SER A 120 7.49 5.82 -8.28
C SER A 120 6.79 4.64 -8.96
N PRO A 121 5.74 4.84 -9.74
CA PRO A 121 5.14 3.78 -10.55
C PRO A 121 6.12 3.12 -11.54
N ALA A 122 7.16 3.83 -11.98
CA ALA A 122 8.19 3.27 -12.85
C ALA A 122 9.03 2.19 -12.13
N ASP A 123 9.33 2.38 -10.84
CA ASP A 123 10.04 1.40 -10.02
C ASP A 123 9.19 0.14 -9.80
N VAL A 124 7.88 0.29 -9.74
CA VAL A 124 6.92 -0.81 -9.54
C VAL A 124 6.69 -1.63 -10.81
N LYS A 125 6.80 -1.03 -12.00
CA LYS A 125 6.65 -1.74 -13.29
C LYS A 125 7.64 -2.89 -13.48
N GLY A 126 8.74 -2.88 -12.75
CA GLY A 126 9.70 -3.99 -12.72
C GLY A 126 9.24 -5.19 -11.87
N ILE A 127 8.14 -5.08 -11.12
CA ILE A 127 7.63 -6.16 -10.27
C ILE A 127 6.58 -6.94 -11.04
N ALA A 128 6.78 -8.25 -11.19
CA ALA A 128 5.74 -9.12 -11.73
C ALA A 128 4.55 -9.18 -10.75
N THR A 129 3.35 -8.91 -11.25
CA THR A 129 2.12 -8.80 -10.45
C THR A 129 1.00 -9.65 -11.05
N LEU A 130 -0.05 -9.87 -10.26
CA LEU A 130 -1.25 -10.55 -10.73
C LEU A 130 -1.88 -9.75 -11.89
N ALA A 131 -2.15 -10.42 -12.99
CA ALA A 131 -2.70 -9.86 -14.23
C ALA A 131 -1.85 -8.71 -14.85
N GLY A 132 -0.58 -8.56 -14.46
CA GLY A 132 0.30 -7.51 -14.95
C GLY A 132 -0.09 -6.10 -14.50
N GLU A 133 -0.99 -5.96 -13.52
CA GLU A 133 -1.40 -4.65 -12.99
C GLU A 133 -0.24 -3.95 -12.29
N VAL A 134 0.01 -2.68 -12.64
CA VAL A 134 0.99 -1.85 -11.92
C VAL A 134 0.39 -1.46 -10.57
N ASP A 135 0.98 -1.93 -9.48
CA ASP A 135 0.43 -1.78 -8.14
C ASP A 135 1.45 -1.18 -7.17
N VAL A 136 1.24 0.09 -6.80
CA VAL A 136 2.15 0.82 -5.92
C VAL A 136 2.27 0.22 -4.51
N MET A 137 1.27 -0.57 -4.06
CA MET A 137 1.32 -1.29 -2.79
C MET A 137 2.25 -2.51 -2.82
N ARG A 138 2.71 -2.96 -4.00
CA ARG A 138 3.63 -4.10 -4.13
C ARG A 138 5.06 -3.75 -3.75
N TYR A 139 5.48 -2.51 -3.97
CA TYR A 139 6.84 -2.11 -3.64
C TYR A 139 7.16 -2.26 -2.14
N PRO A 140 6.34 -1.79 -1.19
CA PRO A 140 6.55 -2.08 0.23
C PRO A 140 6.68 -3.56 0.56
N GLN A 141 5.94 -4.43 -0.12
CA GLN A 141 5.90 -5.87 0.15
C GLN A 141 7.19 -6.62 -0.21
N ILE A 142 8.06 -6.04 -1.01
CA ILE A 142 9.38 -6.63 -1.33
C ILE A 142 10.50 -6.12 -0.41
N LEU A 143 10.22 -5.14 0.45
CA LEU A 143 11.21 -4.55 1.35
C LEU A 143 11.50 -5.48 2.55
N PRO A 144 12.70 -5.36 3.15
CA PRO A 144 13.01 -6.10 4.35
C PRO A 144 12.10 -5.65 5.51
N GLY A 145 11.80 -6.55 6.43
CA GLY A 145 10.89 -6.28 7.56
C GLY A 145 9.40 -6.26 7.20
N VAL A 146 9.04 -6.45 5.93
CA VAL A 146 7.66 -6.43 5.46
C VAL A 146 7.21 -7.82 5.02
N SER A 147 6.07 -8.25 5.55
CA SER A 147 5.39 -9.49 5.15
C SER A 147 4.08 -9.18 4.43
N GLN A 148 3.82 -9.88 3.34
CA GLN A 148 2.59 -9.75 2.56
C GLN A 148 1.33 -10.28 3.28
N GLY A 149 1.45 -10.88 4.46
CA GLY A 149 0.33 -11.64 5.01
C GLY A 149 0.09 -12.96 4.24
N MET A 150 -1.16 -13.35 4.10
CA MET A 150 -1.57 -14.51 3.29
C MET A 150 -2.12 -14.03 1.94
N GLU A 151 -2.19 -14.92 0.95
CA GLU A 151 -2.93 -14.64 -0.29
C GLU A 151 -4.38 -14.26 0.06
N GLY A 152 -4.88 -13.19 -0.52
CA GLY A 152 -6.20 -12.67 -0.17
C GLY A 152 -6.25 -11.91 1.17
N GLY A 153 -5.12 -11.64 1.81
CA GLY A 153 -5.02 -10.77 2.98
C GLY A 153 -4.84 -9.31 2.56
N MET A 154 -5.58 -8.41 3.20
CA MET A 154 -5.49 -6.98 2.91
C MET A 154 -4.26 -6.36 3.59
N GLY A 155 -3.45 -5.62 2.82
CA GLY A 155 -2.34 -4.84 3.34
C GLY A 155 -1.03 -5.61 3.55
N PHE A 156 -0.26 -5.18 4.53
CA PHE A 156 1.06 -5.72 4.87
C PHE A 156 1.34 -5.60 6.37
N TYR A 157 2.23 -6.46 6.84
CA TYR A 157 2.66 -6.56 8.24
C TYR A 157 4.11 -6.11 8.33
N VAL A 158 4.39 -5.08 9.11
CA VAL A 158 5.71 -4.45 9.18
C VAL A 158 6.33 -4.70 10.54
N ARG A 159 7.50 -5.36 10.55
CA ARG A 159 8.26 -5.65 11.77
C ARG A 159 7.37 -6.18 12.89
N GLY A 160 6.49 -7.15 12.57
CA GLY A 160 5.62 -7.82 13.52
C GLY A 160 4.43 -7.01 14.06
N ALA A 161 4.13 -5.85 13.49
CA ALA A 161 2.86 -5.17 13.76
C ALA A 161 1.73 -5.74 12.93
N GLY A 162 0.49 -5.61 13.40
CA GLY A 162 -0.72 -5.98 12.67
C GLY A 162 -0.99 -5.07 11.48
N ASN A 163 -1.87 -5.48 10.57
CA ASN A 163 -2.25 -4.66 9.43
C ASN A 163 -2.87 -3.32 9.88
N GLY A 164 -3.71 -3.32 10.91
CA GLY A 164 -4.37 -2.13 11.45
C GLY A 164 -3.44 -1.13 12.16
N ASN A 165 -2.17 -1.47 12.34
CA ASN A 165 -1.15 -0.59 12.93
C ASN A 165 -0.40 0.26 11.89
N ASN A 166 -0.58 -0.01 10.58
CA ASN A 166 0.03 0.75 9.50
C ASN A 166 -0.91 1.88 9.04
N ARG A 167 -0.33 2.94 8.55
CA ARG A 167 -1.08 4.05 7.97
C ARG A 167 -0.76 4.23 6.50
N THR A 168 -1.79 4.25 5.65
CA THR A 168 -1.68 4.61 4.23
C THR A 168 -2.37 5.94 4.02
N GLU A 169 -1.69 6.88 3.37
CA GLU A 169 -2.20 8.22 3.06
C GLU A 169 -2.15 8.48 1.54
N LEU A 170 -3.23 9.05 1.01
CA LEU A 170 -3.31 9.62 -0.34
C LEU A 170 -3.33 11.15 -0.23
N ASP A 171 -2.27 11.83 -0.67
CA ASP A 171 -2.10 13.29 -0.51
C ASP A 171 -2.40 13.76 0.94
N GLY A 172 -1.96 13.00 1.95
CA GLY A 172 -2.16 13.27 3.36
C GLY A 172 -3.53 12.87 3.93
N ILE A 173 -4.42 12.27 3.15
CA ILE A 173 -5.71 11.74 3.60
C ILE A 173 -5.53 10.27 4.00
N PRO A 174 -5.92 9.85 5.21
CA PRO A 174 -5.85 8.44 5.60
C PRO A 174 -6.84 7.57 4.83
N ILE A 175 -6.38 6.45 4.30
CA ILE A 175 -7.16 5.45 3.59
C ILE A 175 -7.01 4.10 4.30
N PRO A 176 -7.96 3.69 5.15
CA PRO A 176 -7.83 2.48 5.97
C PRO A 176 -7.85 1.16 5.19
N ALA A 177 -8.59 1.08 4.07
CA ALA A 177 -8.69 -0.12 3.24
C ALA A 177 -8.08 0.14 1.86
N PRO A 178 -6.73 0.10 1.71
CA PRO A 178 -6.04 0.59 0.51
C PRO A 178 -5.96 -0.43 -0.63
N THR A 179 -6.69 -1.54 -0.57
CA THR A 179 -6.61 -2.63 -1.55
C THR A 179 -7.98 -3.11 -2.01
N HIS A 180 -8.05 -3.60 -3.25
CA HIS A 180 -9.20 -4.26 -3.86
C HIS A 180 -9.15 -5.78 -3.66
N LEU A 181 -10.33 -6.43 -3.66
CA LEU A 181 -10.54 -7.87 -3.76
C LEU A 181 -9.59 -8.65 -2.83
N PHE A 182 -9.69 -8.42 -1.53
CA PHE A 182 -8.89 -9.14 -0.52
C PHE A 182 -7.37 -8.94 -0.68
N GLY A 183 -6.91 -7.74 -1.05
CA GLY A 183 -5.49 -7.43 -1.16
C GLY A 183 -4.82 -7.90 -2.45
N LEU A 184 -5.58 -8.28 -3.47
CA LEU A 184 -5.01 -8.70 -4.75
C LEU A 184 -4.30 -7.54 -5.47
N PHE A 185 -4.82 -6.31 -5.39
CA PHE A 185 -4.20 -5.11 -5.93
C PHE A 185 -4.68 -3.84 -5.22
N SER A 186 -3.98 -2.71 -5.42
CA SER A 186 -4.30 -1.45 -4.75
C SER A 186 -5.46 -0.70 -5.40
N ILE A 187 -6.14 0.12 -4.60
CA ILE A 187 -7.17 1.06 -5.06
C ILE A 187 -6.58 2.30 -5.75
N PHE A 188 -5.27 2.47 -5.77
CA PHE A 188 -4.61 3.65 -6.34
C PHE A 188 -4.29 3.42 -7.81
N HIS A 189 -4.89 4.22 -8.67
CA HIS A 189 -4.61 4.16 -10.11
C HIS A 189 -3.15 4.57 -10.37
N PRO A 190 -2.32 3.76 -11.06
CA PRO A 190 -0.88 4.04 -11.20
C PRO A 190 -0.58 5.36 -11.90
N ASP A 191 -1.43 5.80 -12.82
CA ASP A 191 -1.21 7.04 -13.58
C ASP A 191 -1.43 8.32 -12.78
N ILE A 192 -2.16 8.27 -11.66
CA ILE A 192 -2.29 9.43 -10.78
C ILE A 192 -1.11 9.60 -9.86
N VAL A 193 -0.40 8.52 -9.55
CA VAL A 193 0.69 8.54 -8.58
C VAL A 193 1.92 9.19 -9.19
N GLY A 194 2.46 10.17 -8.48
CA GLY A 194 3.73 10.80 -8.80
C GLY A 194 4.87 10.13 -8.05
N GLN A 195 4.77 10.09 -6.74
CA GLN A 195 5.77 9.53 -5.84
C GLN A 195 5.10 8.87 -4.64
N SER A 196 5.70 7.81 -4.16
CA SER A 196 5.32 7.16 -2.90
C SER A 196 6.51 7.13 -1.97
N THR A 197 6.25 7.27 -0.67
CA THR A 197 7.28 7.17 0.38
C THR A 197 6.79 6.18 1.43
N PHE A 198 7.59 5.17 1.71
CA PHE A 198 7.32 4.18 2.74
C PHE A 198 8.33 4.33 3.88
N GLN A 199 7.84 4.56 5.09
CA GLN A 199 8.64 4.79 6.29
C GLN A 199 8.36 3.70 7.33
N MET A 200 9.42 3.02 7.77
CA MET A 200 9.38 2.00 8.82
C MET A 200 10.08 2.45 10.11
N GLY A 201 10.75 3.60 10.09
CA GLY A 201 11.44 4.24 11.20
C GLY A 201 11.97 5.60 10.81
N GLY A 202 12.22 6.49 11.77
CA GLY A 202 12.50 7.90 11.54
C GLY A 202 11.30 8.59 10.88
N ILE A 203 10.11 8.29 11.38
CA ILE A 203 8.83 8.74 10.83
C ILE A 203 8.65 10.24 11.12
N THR A 204 8.03 10.97 10.21
CA THR A 204 7.77 12.42 10.38
C THR A 204 6.77 12.68 11.50
N ALA A 205 6.97 13.76 12.27
CA ALA A 205 6.08 14.14 13.36
C ALA A 205 4.74 14.70 12.87
N SER A 206 4.66 15.09 11.59
CA SER A 206 3.44 15.57 10.95
C SER A 206 2.34 14.51 10.86
N SER A 207 2.68 13.22 10.83
CA SER A 207 1.74 12.10 10.80
C SER A 207 1.65 11.37 12.14
N GLY A 208 0.45 10.99 12.56
CA GLY A 208 0.17 10.29 13.82
C GLY A 208 -1.05 9.37 13.71
N ASP A 209 -1.45 8.75 14.83
CA ASP A 209 -2.56 7.80 14.93
C ASP A 209 -2.27 6.47 14.21
N PHE A 210 -1.09 5.91 14.46
CA PHE A 210 -0.65 4.57 14.04
C PHE A 210 0.57 4.16 14.86
N THR A 211 0.84 2.86 14.93
CA THR A 211 1.95 2.32 15.75
C THR A 211 2.99 1.55 14.96
N SER A 212 2.97 1.61 13.62
CA SER A 212 3.90 0.84 12.79
C SER A 212 4.53 1.67 11.67
N SER A 213 4.09 1.50 10.45
CA SER A 213 4.67 2.14 9.26
C SER A 213 3.74 3.19 8.66
N LEU A 214 4.33 4.07 7.88
CA LEU A 214 3.61 5.09 7.11
C LEU A 214 3.90 4.94 5.62
N LEU A 215 2.85 4.72 4.83
CA LEU A 215 2.89 4.78 3.38
C LEU A 215 2.21 6.07 2.92
N GLN A 216 2.97 6.98 2.36
CA GLN A 216 2.47 8.20 1.76
C GLN A 216 2.48 8.08 0.25
N ILE A 217 1.32 8.20 -0.37
CA ILE A 217 1.14 8.23 -1.81
C ILE A 217 0.81 9.65 -2.21
N ARG A 218 1.71 10.29 -2.94
CA ARG A 218 1.51 11.63 -3.48
C ARG A 218 1.13 11.55 -4.94
N THR A 219 0.04 12.19 -5.29
CA THR A 219 -0.39 12.24 -6.67
C THR A 219 0.43 13.29 -7.45
N ARG A 220 0.61 13.04 -8.73
CA ARG A 220 1.34 13.97 -9.59
C ARG A 220 0.53 15.24 -9.86
N ARG A 221 1.21 16.32 -10.20
CA ARG A 221 0.55 17.53 -10.67
C ARG A 221 0.00 17.29 -12.08
N PRO A 222 -1.24 17.71 -12.35
CA PRO A 222 -1.80 17.64 -13.70
C PRO A 222 -1.03 18.50 -14.68
N SER A 223 -1.00 18.09 -15.95
CA SER A 223 -0.32 18.85 -17.01
C SER A 223 -1.00 20.20 -17.27
N ALA A 224 -0.23 21.30 -17.18
CA ALA A 224 -0.72 22.67 -17.39
C ALA A 224 -0.77 23.09 -18.87
N ARG A 225 -0.20 22.29 -19.79
CA ARG A 225 0.00 22.70 -21.19
C ARG A 225 -0.44 21.70 -22.21
N ARG A 226 -0.72 20.46 -21.83
CA ARG A 226 -1.10 19.36 -22.73
C ARG A 226 -2.16 18.49 -22.10
N TYR A 227 -2.95 17.86 -22.93
CA TYR A 227 -3.79 16.75 -22.54
C TYR A 227 -2.96 15.47 -22.63
N LYS A 228 -3.05 14.63 -21.63
CA LYS A 228 -2.46 13.30 -21.56
C LYS A 228 -3.52 12.33 -21.08
N GLY A 229 -3.51 11.14 -21.60
CA GLY A 229 -4.44 10.11 -21.18
C GLY A 229 -3.87 8.73 -21.33
N SER A 230 -4.50 7.80 -20.66
CA SER A 230 -4.22 6.37 -20.75
C SER A 230 -5.51 5.58 -20.81
N PHE A 231 -5.43 4.40 -21.38
CA PHE A 231 -6.44 3.36 -21.32
C PHE A 231 -5.73 2.03 -21.11
N ALA A 232 -6.19 1.23 -20.16
CA ALA A 232 -5.64 -0.09 -19.86
C ALA A 232 -6.73 -1.14 -19.80
N LEU A 233 -6.42 -2.32 -20.28
CA LEU A 233 -7.27 -3.50 -20.27
C LEU A 233 -6.46 -4.71 -19.80
N SER A 234 -6.97 -5.40 -18.78
CA SER A 234 -6.43 -6.66 -18.28
C SER A 234 -7.59 -7.62 -17.94
N PRO A 235 -7.34 -8.88 -17.64
CA PRO A 235 -8.40 -9.78 -17.18
C PRO A 235 -9.07 -9.33 -15.89
N LEU A 236 -8.38 -8.60 -15.02
CA LEU A 236 -8.96 -8.13 -13.76
C LEU A 236 -9.71 -6.81 -13.92
N MET A 237 -9.15 -5.86 -14.70
CA MET A 237 -9.58 -4.48 -14.69
C MET A 237 -9.60 -3.85 -16.08
N ILE A 238 -10.56 -2.97 -16.27
CA ILE A 238 -10.58 -1.97 -17.35
C ILE A 238 -10.50 -0.60 -16.70
N GLY A 239 -9.68 0.29 -17.24
CA GLY A 239 -9.56 1.63 -16.68
C GLY A 239 -8.83 2.61 -17.58
N GLY A 240 -8.78 3.85 -17.10
CA GLY A 240 -8.08 4.91 -17.82
C GLY A 240 -7.92 6.17 -17.00
N SER A 241 -7.13 7.06 -17.53
CA SER A 241 -6.87 8.38 -16.94
C SER A 241 -6.87 9.47 -17.99
N LEU A 242 -7.22 10.67 -17.58
CA LEU A 242 -7.14 11.87 -18.40
C LEU A 242 -6.68 13.04 -17.52
N GLU A 243 -5.72 13.80 -17.99
CA GLU A 243 -5.27 15.03 -17.36
C GLU A 243 -5.04 16.15 -18.37
N GLY A 244 -5.14 17.38 -17.93
CA GLY A 244 -4.92 18.54 -18.78
C GLY A 244 -5.28 19.84 -18.09
N TYR A 245 -5.48 20.87 -18.88
CA TYR A 245 -5.85 22.20 -18.40
C TYR A 245 -7.30 22.55 -18.80
N ILE A 246 -7.99 23.22 -17.88
CA ILE A 246 -9.24 23.94 -18.18
C ILE A 246 -8.87 25.35 -18.64
N THR A 247 -7.97 25.99 -17.90
CA THR A 247 -7.35 27.27 -18.30
C THR A 247 -5.85 27.07 -18.27
N ARG A 248 -5.20 27.26 -19.41
CA ARG A 248 -3.76 27.04 -19.58
C ARG A 248 -2.95 27.78 -18.50
N ASP A 249 -1.98 27.05 -17.93
CA ASP A 249 -1.07 27.52 -16.88
C ASP A 249 -1.76 28.01 -15.57
N LYS A 250 -3.11 27.91 -15.47
CA LYS A 250 -3.87 28.38 -14.27
C LYS A 250 -4.73 27.29 -13.62
N LEU A 251 -5.63 26.67 -14.39
CA LEU A 251 -6.57 25.68 -13.85
C LEU A 251 -6.38 24.37 -14.57
N THR A 252 -5.99 23.35 -13.82
CA THR A 252 -5.70 22.01 -14.32
C THR A 252 -6.59 20.96 -13.66
N PHE A 253 -6.77 19.84 -14.35
CA PHE A 253 -7.54 18.72 -13.83
C PHE A 253 -6.84 17.39 -14.10
N GLN A 254 -7.14 16.41 -13.28
CA GLN A 254 -6.79 15.01 -13.45
C GLN A 254 -7.97 14.15 -13.01
N VAL A 255 -8.34 13.19 -13.83
CA VAL A 255 -9.36 12.17 -13.52
C VAL A 255 -8.82 10.81 -13.88
N ALA A 256 -9.15 9.80 -13.08
CA ALA A 256 -8.81 8.41 -13.36
C ALA A 256 -9.88 7.50 -12.76
N GLY A 257 -10.08 6.34 -13.36
CA GLY A 257 -11.01 5.36 -12.81
C GLY A 257 -10.79 3.98 -13.39
N ARG A 258 -11.14 2.97 -12.60
CA ARG A 258 -11.08 1.56 -12.99
C ARG A 258 -12.33 0.83 -12.53
N SER A 259 -12.65 -0.24 -13.26
CA SER A 259 -13.72 -1.18 -12.90
C SER A 259 -13.28 -2.60 -13.17
N SER A 260 -13.63 -3.55 -12.30
CA SER A 260 -13.30 -4.96 -12.49
C SER A 260 -14.10 -5.59 -13.63
N LEU A 261 -13.47 -6.53 -14.33
CA LEU A 261 -14.08 -7.36 -15.38
C LEU A 261 -14.48 -8.75 -14.86
N LEU A 262 -14.18 -9.08 -13.61
CA LEU A 262 -14.37 -10.41 -13.03
C LEU A 262 -15.83 -10.91 -13.10
N ARG A 263 -16.82 -10.04 -12.89
CA ARG A 263 -18.23 -10.43 -13.01
C ARG A 263 -18.65 -10.72 -14.46
N PRO A 264 -18.38 -9.85 -15.44
CA PRO A 264 -18.57 -10.17 -16.86
C PRO A 264 -17.87 -11.44 -17.31
N GLU A 265 -16.62 -11.65 -16.89
CA GLU A 265 -15.85 -12.85 -17.22
C GLU A 265 -16.45 -14.12 -16.63
N PHE A 266 -16.88 -14.06 -15.37
CA PHE A 266 -17.57 -15.17 -14.72
C PHE A 266 -18.86 -15.53 -15.46
N LEU A 267 -19.67 -14.54 -15.86
CA LEU A 267 -20.90 -14.77 -16.62
C LEU A 267 -20.61 -15.36 -18.00
N LEU A 268 -19.55 -14.88 -18.67
CA LEU A 268 -19.12 -15.43 -19.94
C LEU A 268 -18.64 -16.88 -19.80
N LEU A 269 -17.82 -17.17 -18.80
CA LEU A 269 -17.35 -18.52 -18.51
C LEU A 269 -18.52 -19.46 -18.23
N ARG A 270 -19.47 -19.03 -17.42
CA ARG A 270 -20.69 -19.81 -17.11
C ARG A 270 -21.55 -20.08 -18.36
N LEU A 271 -21.58 -19.13 -19.29
CA LEU A 271 -22.27 -19.30 -20.58
C LEU A 271 -21.54 -20.33 -21.49
N LEU A 272 -20.21 -20.29 -21.53
CA LEU A 272 -19.40 -21.14 -22.40
C LEU A 272 -19.27 -22.60 -21.90
N VAL A 273 -19.13 -22.77 -20.60
CA VAL A 273 -18.90 -24.08 -19.95
C VAL A 273 -20.21 -24.78 -19.58
N GLY A 274 -21.29 -23.99 -19.48
CA GLY A 274 -22.62 -24.46 -19.05
C GLY A 274 -22.86 -24.22 -17.56
N LYS A 275 -24.12 -23.94 -17.23
CA LYS A 275 -24.53 -23.64 -15.84
C LYS A 275 -24.32 -24.84 -14.90
N ASP A 276 -24.50 -26.04 -15.39
CA ASP A 276 -24.39 -27.28 -14.61
C ASP A 276 -22.95 -27.62 -14.19
N ASN A 277 -21.96 -27.04 -14.86
CA ASN A 277 -20.53 -27.25 -14.57
C ASN A 277 -19.92 -26.19 -13.65
N ILE A 278 -20.63 -25.09 -13.38
CA ILE A 278 -20.20 -24.02 -12.50
C ILE A 278 -21.33 -23.75 -11.51
N SER A 279 -21.20 -24.37 -10.33
CA SER A 279 -22.21 -24.24 -9.27
C SER A 279 -22.18 -22.85 -8.60
N GLY A 280 -23.37 -22.37 -8.26
CA GLY A 280 -23.54 -21.12 -7.53
C GLY A 280 -23.41 -19.85 -8.37
N ASP A 281 -23.68 -18.73 -7.75
CA ASP A 281 -23.55 -17.38 -8.34
C ASP A 281 -22.46 -16.59 -7.62
N PHE A 282 -21.41 -16.24 -8.37
CA PHE A 282 -20.25 -15.50 -7.90
C PHE A 282 -20.26 -14.09 -8.47
N ASN A 283 -20.26 -13.07 -7.61
CA ASN A 283 -20.37 -11.68 -8.01
C ASN A 283 -19.28 -10.80 -7.37
N PRO A 284 -18.05 -10.82 -7.90
CA PRO A 284 -16.99 -9.91 -7.49
C PRO A 284 -17.07 -8.59 -8.25
N GLN A 285 -16.97 -7.48 -7.55
CA GLN A 285 -16.92 -6.13 -8.11
C GLN A 285 -15.85 -5.33 -7.39
N ALA A 286 -15.06 -4.58 -8.14
CA ALA A 286 -14.09 -3.62 -7.63
C ALA A 286 -14.06 -2.40 -8.53
N GLN A 287 -14.12 -1.21 -7.96
CA GLN A 287 -14.15 0.05 -8.69
C GLN A 287 -13.38 1.11 -7.92
N ASP A 288 -12.67 1.97 -8.64
CA ASP A 288 -12.09 3.19 -8.08
C ASP A 288 -12.29 4.40 -9.02
N LEU A 289 -12.38 5.55 -8.40
CA LEU A 289 -12.52 6.84 -9.06
C LEU A 289 -11.68 7.88 -8.33
N TYR A 290 -10.94 8.65 -9.09
CA TYR A 290 -10.12 9.75 -8.62
C TYR A 290 -10.38 11.00 -9.45
N GLY A 291 -10.46 12.16 -8.79
CA GLY A 291 -10.57 13.47 -9.42
C GLY A 291 -9.76 14.50 -8.66
N LYS A 292 -9.02 15.33 -9.37
CA LYS A 292 -8.24 16.44 -8.82
C LYS A 292 -8.41 17.69 -9.68
N LEU A 293 -8.64 18.81 -9.03
CA LEU A 293 -8.59 20.15 -9.62
C LEU A 293 -7.50 20.94 -8.90
N ARG A 294 -6.66 21.64 -9.67
CA ARG A 294 -5.63 22.51 -9.12
C ARG A 294 -5.71 23.88 -9.81
N TRP A 295 -5.82 24.91 -8.99
CA TRP A 295 -5.91 26.31 -9.41
C TRP A 295 -4.72 27.09 -8.90
N GLU A 296 -3.85 27.53 -9.80
CA GLU A 296 -2.76 28.47 -9.55
C GLU A 296 -3.33 29.91 -9.59
N ILE A 297 -3.67 30.45 -8.41
CA ILE A 297 -4.24 31.80 -8.27
C ILE A 297 -3.18 32.83 -8.60
N SER A 298 -1.97 32.64 -8.03
CA SER A 298 -0.79 33.47 -8.24
C SER A 298 0.48 32.60 -8.17
N ALA A 299 1.65 33.24 -8.29
CA ALA A 299 2.93 32.56 -8.09
C ALA A 299 3.12 32.02 -6.66
N GLU A 300 2.39 32.55 -5.69
CA GLU A 300 2.52 32.21 -4.28
C GLU A 300 1.35 31.42 -3.73
N HIS A 301 0.18 31.48 -4.37
CA HIS A 301 -1.06 30.89 -3.90
C HIS A 301 -1.60 29.85 -4.88
N SER A 302 -1.81 28.64 -4.41
CA SER A 302 -2.56 27.62 -5.16
C SER A 302 -3.63 26.96 -4.30
N LEU A 303 -4.75 26.59 -4.92
CA LEU A 303 -5.82 25.81 -4.33
C LEU A 303 -5.90 24.44 -5.03
N GLU A 304 -6.17 23.42 -4.25
CA GLU A 304 -6.36 22.08 -4.75
C GLU A 304 -7.61 21.45 -4.14
N ALA A 305 -8.41 20.82 -4.97
CA ALA A 305 -9.55 20.00 -4.55
C ALA A 305 -9.37 18.58 -5.05
N LEU A 306 -9.56 17.59 -4.19
CA LEU A 306 -9.39 16.18 -4.47
C LEU A 306 -10.67 15.42 -4.06
N LEU A 307 -11.11 14.54 -4.95
CA LEU A 307 -12.16 13.54 -4.74
C LEU A 307 -11.56 12.15 -4.97
N PHE A 308 -11.82 11.24 -4.04
CA PHE A 308 -11.45 9.84 -4.19
C PHE A 308 -12.58 8.94 -3.71
N GLY A 309 -12.82 7.84 -4.43
CA GLY A 309 -13.77 6.81 -4.06
C GLY A 309 -13.30 5.44 -4.51
N SER A 310 -13.46 4.43 -3.65
CA SER A 310 -13.34 3.02 -4.02
C SER A 310 -14.48 2.23 -3.44
N HIS A 311 -14.93 1.22 -4.19
CA HIS A 311 -15.99 0.31 -3.78
C HIS A 311 -15.63 -1.10 -4.19
N ASP A 312 -15.71 -2.02 -3.24
CA ASP A 312 -15.57 -3.44 -3.42
C ASP A 312 -16.81 -4.15 -2.92
N TYR A 313 -17.26 -5.11 -3.67
CA TYR A 313 -18.33 -6.00 -3.30
C TYR A 313 -18.05 -7.41 -3.82
N PHE A 314 -18.24 -8.36 -2.95
CA PHE A 314 -18.15 -9.78 -3.26
C PHE A 314 -19.40 -10.47 -2.72
N SER A 315 -20.04 -11.31 -3.51
CA SER A 315 -21.02 -12.24 -2.98
C SER A 315 -20.94 -13.60 -3.66
N TYR A 316 -21.23 -14.59 -2.86
CA TYR A 316 -21.38 -15.98 -3.30
C TYR A 316 -22.72 -16.51 -2.81
N LEU A 317 -23.49 -17.06 -3.73
CA LEU A 317 -24.73 -17.77 -3.46
C LEU A 317 -24.58 -19.18 -4.02
N PRO A 318 -24.55 -20.22 -3.18
CA PRO A 318 -24.50 -21.62 -3.64
C PRO A 318 -25.74 -21.98 -4.46
N GLU A 319 -25.62 -23.01 -5.28
CA GLU A 319 -26.73 -23.53 -6.05
C GLU A 319 -27.79 -24.17 -5.13
N GLU A 320 -29.03 -24.20 -5.59
CA GLU A 320 -30.13 -24.85 -4.84
C GLU A 320 -29.87 -26.36 -4.78
N GLU A 321 -29.65 -26.87 -3.58
CA GLU A 321 -29.84 -28.29 -3.31
C GLU A 321 -31.25 -28.52 -2.74
N PRO A 322 -31.97 -29.57 -3.17
CA PRO A 322 -33.28 -29.88 -2.60
C PRO A 322 -33.15 -30.02 -1.07
N ASN A 323 -33.92 -29.27 -0.32
CA ASN A 323 -33.98 -29.28 1.15
C ASN A 323 -32.72 -28.69 1.87
N ALA A 324 -31.83 -27.98 1.21
CA ALA A 324 -30.71 -27.30 1.86
C ALA A 324 -30.99 -25.80 2.04
N GLU A 325 -30.64 -25.26 3.21
CA GLU A 325 -30.69 -23.82 3.45
C GLU A 325 -29.69 -23.11 2.50
N ARG A 326 -30.18 -22.10 1.76
CA ARG A 326 -29.34 -21.25 0.92
C ARG A 326 -28.57 -20.26 1.75
N ASN A 327 -27.27 -20.43 1.84
CA ASN A 327 -26.37 -19.54 2.57
C ASN A 327 -25.67 -18.54 1.65
N LYS A 328 -26.22 -17.34 1.52
CA LYS A 328 -25.55 -16.24 0.81
C LYS A 328 -24.50 -15.59 1.69
N ILE A 329 -23.25 -15.59 1.23
CA ILE A 329 -22.15 -14.82 1.85
C ILE A 329 -21.91 -13.58 1.02
N SER A 330 -21.81 -12.42 1.67
CA SER A 330 -21.41 -11.18 1.01
C SER A 330 -20.41 -10.41 1.85
N LEU A 331 -19.47 -9.76 1.16
CA LEU A 331 -18.42 -8.93 1.72
C LEU A 331 -18.33 -7.64 0.91
N GLY A 332 -18.14 -6.51 1.58
CA GLY A 332 -17.97 -5.24 0.89
C GLY A 332 -17.17 -4.27 1.72
N TRP A 333 -16.45 -3.39 1.05
CA TRP A 333 -15.80 -2.25 1.67
C TRP A 333 -15.81 -1.04 0.74
N ILE A 334 -15.81 0.11 1.37
CA ILE A 334 -15.91 1.39 0.68
C ILE A 334 -14.93 2.38 1.29
N ASN A 335 -14.28 3.16 0.44
CA ASN A 335 -13.57 4.36 0.85
C ASN A 335 -14.12 5.54 0.06
N LYS A 336 -14.39 6.64 0.75
CA LYS A 336 -14.70 7.93 0.15
C LYS A 336 -13.85 8.97 0.82
N ALA A 337 -13.27 9.87 0.04
CA ALA A 337 -12.45 10.95 0.54
C ALA A 337 -12.65 12.23 -0.28
N LEU A 338 -12.71 13.35 0.42
CA LEU A 338 -12.74 14.69 -0.13
C LEU A 338 -11.67 15.51 0.57
N LYS A 339 -10.90 16.31 -0.18
CA LYS A 339 -9.92 17.24 0.38
C LYS A 339 -9.98 18.57 -0.36
N ALA A 340 -9.89 19.66 0.38
CA ALA A 340 -9.56 20.97 -0.13
C ALA A 340 -8.30 21.46 0.58
N SER A 341 -7.32 21.96 -0.18
CA SER A 341 -6.09 22.49 0.38
C SER A 341 -5.72 23.82 -0.24
N TRP A 342 -5.15 24.67 0.58
CA TRP A 342 -4.55 25.94 0.21
C TRP A 342 -3.06 25.87 0.50
N LEU A 343 -2.26 26.10 -0.53
CA LEU A 343 -0.81 26.18 -0.45
C LEU A 343 -0.37 27.62 -0.65
N TYR A 344 0.39 28.15 0.31
CA TYR A 344 0.99 29.47 0.28
C TYR A 344 2.51 29.34 0.34
N THR A 345 3.20 29.79 -0.72
CA THR A 345 4.66 29.70 -0.89
C THR A 345 5.24 31.07 -1.25
N PRO A 346 5.36 32.01 -0.27
CA PRO A 346 5.85 33.36 -0.55
C PRO A 346 7.34 33.40 -0.92
N SER A 347 8.08 32.34 -0.61
CA SER A 347 9.49 32.24 -0.94
C SER A 347 9.90 30.77 -1.14
N LYS A 348 11.13 30.55 -1.62
CA LYS A 348 11.72 29.20 -1.74
C LYS A 348 12.00 28.50 -0.39
N HIS A 349 11.92 29.24 0.68
CA HIS A 349 12.29 28.80 2.03
C HIS A 349 11.09 28.68 2.96
N LEU A 350 9.91 29.11 2.55
CA LEU A 350 8.71 29.11 3.37
C LEU A 350 7.53 28.54 2.58
N SER A 351 6.85 27.56 3.14
CA SER A 351 5.63 26.98 2.60
C SER A 351 4.64 26.70 3.73
N LEU A 352 3.40 27.12 3.55
CA LEU A 352 2.29 26.82 4.44
C LEU A 352 1.22 26.06 3.64
N GLU A 353 0.92 24.83 4.03
CA GLU A 353 -0.21 24.06 3.52
C GLU A 353 -1.30 24.01 4.60
N THR A 354 -2.49 24.48 4.28
CA THR A 354 -3.68 24.31 5.12
C THR A 354 -4.72 23.50 4.34
N SER A 355 -5.22 22.45 4.94
CA SER A 355 -6.16 21.53 4.29
C SER A 355 -7.29 21.11 5.23
N VAL A 356 -8.45 20.91 4.64
CA VAL A 356 -9.61 20.26 5.27
C VAL A 356 -9.89 19.00 4.46
N TYR A 357 -10.08 17.87 5.15
CA TYR A 357 -10.53 16.65 4.49
C TYR A 357 -11.64 15.97 5.27
N TYR A 358 -12.42 15.20 4.53
CA TYR A 358 -13.44 14.29 5.06
C TYR A 358 -13.23 12.91 4.47
N THR A 359 -13.30 11.87 5.32
CA THR A 359 -13.28 10.47 4.87
C THR A 359 -14.50 9.73 5.43
N ASP A 360 -14.99 8.77 4.66
CA ASP A 360 -16.03 7.82 5.02
C ASP A 360 -15.63 6.44 4.54
N CYS A 361 -15.18 5.60 5.47
CA CYS A 361 -14.65 4.27 5.19
C CYS A 361 -15.47 3.24 5.95
N GLY A 362 -15.84 2.17 5.28
CA GLY A 362 -16.65 1.12 5.89
C GLY A 362 -16.35 -0.25 5.35
N THR A 363 -16.49 -1.25 6.23
CA THR A 363 -16.44 -2.67 5.89
C THR A 363 -17.74 -3.33 6.32
N ARG A 364 -18.20 -4.30 5.55
CA ARG A 364 -19.45 -5.03 5.85
C ARG A 364 -19.33 -6.46 5.37
N GLN A 365 -19.65 -7.38 6.26
CA GLN A 365 -19.87 -8.79 5.94
C GLN A 365 -21.32 -9.16 6.30
N ALA A 366 -21.94 -9.96 5.47
CA ALA A 366 -23.22 -10.58 5.81
C ALA A 366 -23.23 -12.03 5.36
N GLN A 367 -23.77 -12.88 6.20
CA GLN A 367 -24.17 -14.24 5.88
C GLN A 367 -25.67 -14.35 6.13
N VAL A 368 -26.42 -14.70 5.11
CA VAL A 368 -27.88 -14.79 5.17
C VAL A 368 -28.28 -16.18 4.68
N SER A 369 -28.99 -16.91 5.51
CA SER A 369 -29.61 -18.20 5.17
C SER A 369 -31.10 -17.99 4.90
N ASP A 370 -31.55 -18.46 3.74
CA ASP A 370 -32.97 -18.58 3.40
C ASP A 370 -33.38 -20.02 3.65
N GLY A 371 -34.07 -20.28 4.75
CA GLY A 371 -34.64 -21.60 5.07
C GLY A 371 -36.02 -21.80 4.46
N ASP A 372 -36.50 -23.04 4.46
CA ASP A 372 -37.88 -23.38 4.13
C ASP A 372 -38.81 -22.59 5.03
N TRP A 373 -39.98 -22.17 4.50
CA TRP A 373 -41.01 -21.35 5.19
C TRP A 373 -40.69 -19.86 5.33
N GLY A 374 -39.72 -19.31 4.57
CA GLY A 374 -39.42 -17.87 4.59
C GLY A 374 -38.70 -17.41 5.87
N VAL A 375 -38.10 -18.32 6.60
CA VAL A 375 -37.28 -18.01 7.77
C VAL A 375 -35.89 -17.57 7.31
N HIS A 376 -35.65 -16.26 7.39
CA HIS A 376 -34.32 -15.72 7.13
C HIS A 376 -33.52 -15.69 8.42
N LYS A 377 -32.43 -16.43 8.48
CA LYS A 377 -31.41 -16.30 9.54
C LYS A 377 -30.21 -15.60 8.96
N GLY A 378 -29.62 -14.70 9.72
CA GLY A 378 -28.44 -14.03 9.19
C GLY A 378 -27.60 -13.36 10.27
N LEU A 379 -26.30 -13.24 9.95
CA LEU A 379 -25.32 -12.49 10.71
C LEU A 379 -24.75 -11.40 9.81
N MET A 380 -24.73 -10.18 10.30
CA MET A 380 -24.07 -9.07 9.64
C MET A 380 -23.07 -8.43 10.62
N MET A 381 -21.87 -8.21 10.15
CA MET A 381 -20.80 -7.53 10.88
C MET A 381 -20.17 -6.45 10.02
N GLY A 382 -19.65 -5.40 10.66
CA GLY A 382 -18.95 -4.36 9.93
C GLY A 382 -18.44 -3.25 10.82
N SER A 383 -17.71 -2.37 10.23
CA SER A 383 -17.22 -1.13 10.84
C SER A 383 -17.38 0.02 9.87
N GLU A 384 -17.82 1.15 10.37
CA GLU A 384 -17.82 2.42 9.66
C GLU A 384 -17.00 3.42 10.46
N LYS A 385 -16.04 4.07 9.79
CA LYS A 385 -15.25 5.16 10.36
C LYS A 385 -15.36 6.38 9.46
N LYS A 386 -15.83 7.50 10.03
CA LYS A 386 -15.81 8.82 9.39
C LYS A 386 -14.82 9.72 10.10
N GLU A 387 -14.10 10.50 9.34
CA GLU A 387 -13.13 11.45 9.90
C GLU A 387 -13.23 12.79 9.19
N LEU A 388 -13.39 13.87 9.95
CA LEU A 388 -13.27 15.25 9.50
C LEU A 388 -12.02 15.83 10.14
N ALA A 389 -11.16 16.44 9.34
CA ALA A 389 -9.91 17.01 9.84
C ALA A 389 -9.57 18.35 9.22
N LEU A 390 -8.94 19.19 10.05
CA LEU A 390 -8.25 20.42 9.66
C LEU A 390 -6.77 20.26 9.99
N ARG A 391 -5.91 20.41 8.98
CA ARG A 391 -4.45 20.32 9.12
C ARG A 391 -3.81 21.60 8.58
N SER A 392 -2.85 22.12 9.32
CA SER A 392 -2.03 23.23 8.86
C SER A 392 -0.57 22.90 9.15
N HIS A 393 0.26 22.94 8.12
CA HIS A 393 1.66 22.55 8.16
C HIS A 393 2.52 23.65 7.55
N LEU A 394 3.37 24.24 8.37
CA LEU A 394 4.36 25.23 8.00
C LEU A 394 5.71 24.54 7.85
N THR A 395 6.35 24.68 6.70
CA THR A 395 7.73 24.25 6.48
C THR A 395 8.60 25.45 6.15
N THR A 396 9.79 25.51 6.75
CA THR A 396 10.73 26.58 6.49
C THR A 396 12.17 26.09 6.54
N ARG A 397 13.05 26.75 5.82
CA ARG A 397 14.49 26.52 5.89
C ARG A 397 15.19 27.71 6.48
N ILE A 398 15.83 27.49 7.63
CA ILE A 398 16.63 28.50 8.33
C ILE A 398 18.06 28.01 8.34
N HIS A 399 18.95 28.65 7.56
CA HIS A 399 20.34 28.22 7.35
C HIS A 399 20.40 26.75 6.86
N ASP A 400 20.98 25.87 7.66
CA ASP A 400 21.17 24.44 7.37
C ASP A 400 20.09 23.55 8.00
N ILE A 401 19.07 24.15 8.61
CA ILE A 401 17.99 23.45 9.30
C ILE A 401 16.71 23.57 8.48
N ASP A 402 16.14 22.44 8.08
CA ASP A 402 14.78 22.36 7.58
C ASP A 402 13.84 22.15 8.78
N LEU A 403 12.90 23.05 8.98
CA LEU A 403 11.93 23.00 10.09
C LEU A 403 10.52 22.77 9.55
N GLY A 404 9.79 21.87 10.19
CA GLY A 404 8.37 21.64 10.00
C GLY A 404 7.62 21.82 11.32
N MET A 405 6.48 22.51 11.30
CA MET A 405 5.60 22.61 12.46
C MET A 405 4.15 22.72 12.02
N GLY A 406 3.25 22.29 12.87
CA GLY A 406 1.85 22.38 12.49
C GLY A 406 0.88 21.93 13.57
N ILE A 407 -0.39 22.00 13.16
CA ILE A 407 -1.54 21.58 13.94
C ILE A 407 -2.36 20.57 13.13
N ASP A 408 -3.02 19.65 13.84
CA ASP A 408 -3.87 18.63 13.25
C ASP A 408 -5.08 18.41 14.18
N LEU A 409 -6.25 18.83 13.73
CA LEU A 409 -7.51 18.70 14.48
C LEU A 409 -8.38 17.69 13.77
N ARG A 410 -8.72 16.59 14.45
CA ARG A 410 -9.49 15.50 13.88
C ARG A 410 -10.68 15.16 14.76
N GLN A 411 -11.84 15.02 14.14
CA GLN A 411 -13.02 14.43 14.73
C GLN A 411 -13.32 13.11 14.03
N GLN A 412 -13.35 12.03 14.79
CA GLN A 412 -13.58 10.69 14.29
C GLN A 412 -14.91 10.15 14.84
N HIS A 413 -15.64 9.49 13.97
CA HIS A 413 -16.92 8.88 14.29
C HIS A 413 -16.86 7.40 13.90
N PHE A 414 -16.99 6.51 14.89
CA PHE A 414 -16.92 5.06 14.74
C PHE A 414 -18.29 4.43 14.92
N ARG A 415 -18.64 3.48 14.05
CA ARG A 415 -19.81 2.63 14.14
C ARG A 415 -19.43 1.17 13.94
N PRO A 416 -18.90 0.48 14.92
CA PRO A 416 -18.82 -0.97 14.88
C PRO A 416 -20.24 -1.53 14.89
N MET A 417 -20.49 -2.58 14.10
CA MET A 417 -21.82 -3.12 13.89
C MET A 417 -21.80 -4.64 13.97
N VAL A 418 -22.69 -5.18 14.78
CA VAL A 418 -23.02 -6.61 14.78
C VAL A 418 -24.55 -6.74 14.80
N GLN A 419 -25.10 -7.39 13.80
CA GLN A 419 -26.54 -7.56 13.65
C GLN A 419 -26.86 -9.03 13.38
N THR A 420 -27.80 -9.59 14.12
CA THR A 420 -28.42 -10.88 13.82
C THR A 420 -29.82 -10.68 13.28
N LEU A 421 -30.11 -11.35 12.18
CA LEU A 421 -31.45 -11.46 11.60
C LEU A 421 -32.03 -12.80 11.98
N SER A 422 -33.20 -12.82 12.65
CA SER A 422 -34.00 -14.02 12.89
C SER A 422 -35.47 -13.67 12.72
N ILE A 423 -36.22 -14.50 11.99
CA ILE A 423 -37.62 -14.21 11.62
C ILE A 423 -38.65 -15.03 12.42
N GLU A 424 -38.27 -15.93 13.28
CA GLU A 424 -39.19 -16.58 14.18
C GLU A 424 -39.50 -15.69 15.42
N GLY A 425 -40.34 -14.67 15.26
CA GLY A 425 -40.97 -13.95 16.38
C GLY A 425 -40.07 -13.26 17.41
N ASN A 426 -38.80 -13.47 17.37
CA ASN A 426 -37.80 -12.90 18.27
C ASN A 426 -37.03 -11.78 17.57
N LYS A 427 -37.04 -10.61 18.19
CA LYS A 427 -36.34 -9.41 17.69
C LYS A 427 -34.92 -9.73 17.32
N ALA A 428 -34.57 -9.49 16.05
CA ALA A 428 -33.19 -9.43 15.61
C ALA A 428 -32.40 -8.50 16.53
N ARG A 429 -31.23 -8.93 16.98
CA ARG A 429 -30.33 -8.05 17.74
C ARG A 429 -29.71 -7.06 16.76
N ASP A 430 -29.93 -5.78 17.01
CA ASP A 430 -29.33 -4.69 16.24
C ASP A 430 -28.43 -3.86 17.14
N TRP A 431 -27.16 -4.21 17.20
CA TRP A 431 -26.14 -3.50 17.97
C TRP A 431 -25.33 -2.62 17.03
N ARG A 432 -25.57 -1.30 17.06
CA ARG A 432 -24.91 -0.30 16.24
C ARG A 432 -24.54 0.94 17.04
N PRO A 433 -23.66 0.83 18.02
CA PRO A 433 -23.26 1.98 18.80
C PRO A 433 -22.53 3.00 17.93
N ALA A 434 -22.60 4.24 18.33
CA ALA A 434 -21.88 5.32 17.68
C ALA A 434 -20.96 5.98 18.71
N TYR A 435 -19.69 6.05 18.38
CA TYR A 435 -18.64 6.63 19.22
C TYR A 435 -18.01 7.82 18.51
N THR A 436 -17.92 8.94 19.21
CA THR A 436 -17.22 10.13 18.66
C THR A 436 -16.02 10.44 19.50
N THR A 437 -14.87 10.56 18.86
CA THR A 437 -13.61 10.94 19.49
C THR A 437 -13.03 12.19 18.83
N THR A 438 -12.19 12.90 19.56
CA THR A 438 -11.52 14.09 19.05
C THR A 438 -10.02 14.01 19.35
N ILE A 439 -9.20 14.36 18.38
CA ILE A 439 -7.75 14.42 18.53
C ILE A 439 -7.32 15.83 18.13
N ALA A 440 -6.65 16.53 19.05
CA ALA A 440 -6.02 17.82 18.78
C ALA A 440 -4.51 17.66 18.95
N SER A 441 -3.77 17.95 17.90
CA SER A 441 -2.33 17.70 17.86
C SER A 441 -1.57 18.97 17.51
N VAL A 442 -0.41 19.12 18.14
CA VAL A 442 0.64 20.06 17.71
C VAL A 442 1.93 19.27 17.50
N PHE A 443 2.67 19.62 16.48
CA PHE A 443 3.93 18.96 16.19
C PHE A 443 4.99 19.94 15.70
N ALA A 444 6.24 19.57 15.96
CA ALA A 444 7.41 20.26 15.43
C ALA A 444 8.48 19.21 15.09
N GLU A 445 9.17 19.43 13.99
CA GLU A 445 10.27 18.57 13.56
C GLU A 445 11.36 19.41 12.89
N GLY A 446 12.58 18.95 12.98
CA GLY A 446 13.72 19.61 12.38
C GLY A 446 14.72 18.62 11.81
N VAL A 447 15.30 18.95 10.67
CA VAL A 447 16.41 18.22 10.08
C VAL A 447 17.60 19.14 9.90
N TYR A 448 18.67 18.79 10.57
CA TYR A 448 19.97 19.45 10.43
C TYR A 448 20.88 18.58 9.57
N ARG A 449 21.38 19.14 8.46
CA ARG A 449 22.22 18.42 7.50
C ARG A 449 23.58 19.08 7.39
N ARG A 450 24.61 18.25 7.50
CA ARG A 450 26.01 18.57 7.21
C ARG A 450 26.60 17.52 6.26
N PRO A 451 27.75 17.80 5.61
CA PRO A 451 28.39 16.81 4.74
C PRO A 451 28.72 15.48 5.43
N HIS A 452 28.95 15.51 6.74
CA HIS A 452 29.39 14.34 7.51
C HIS A 452 28.34 13.73 8.42
N TYR A 453 27.17 14.35 8.59
CA TYR A 453 26.08 13.79 9.38
C TYR A 453 24.75 14.49 9.07
N ALA A 454 23.67 13.78 9.34
CA ALA A 454 22.34 14.33 9.33
C ALA A 454 21.60 13.86 10.59
N VAL A 455 20.90 14.77 11.23
CA VAL A 455 20.07 14.49 12.41
C VAL A 455 18.68 15.04 12.17
N GLN A 456 17.68 14.21 12.42
CA GLN A 456 16.26 14.58 12.42
C GLN A 456 15.73 14.38 13.82
N GLY A 457 15.02 15.35 14.34
CA GLY A 457 14.28 15.25 15.59
C GLY A 457 12.86 15.76 15.40
N GLY A 458 11.89 15.08 15.98
CA GLY A 458 10.49 15.47 15.94
C GLY A 458 9.79 15.16 17.24
N ILE A 459 8.86 16.04 17.60
CA ILE A 459 7.95 15.86 18.73
C ILE A 459 6.52 16.11 18.27
N ARG A 460 5.61 15.27 18.72
CA ARG A 460 4.18 15.43 18.53
C ARG A 460 3.49 15.30 19.87
N TYR A 461 2.66 16.26 20.20
CA TYR A 461 1.78 16.21 21.35
C TYR A 461 0.34 16.09 20.90
N ASP A 462 -0.34 15.05 21.39
CA ASP A 462 -1.72 14.75 21.09
C ASP A 462 -2.58 14.85 22.34
N LEU A 463 -3.64 15.64 22.26
CA LEU A 463 -4.73 15.68 23.22
C LEU A 463 -5.87 14.83 22.64
N PHE A 464 -6.11 13.66 23.21
CA PHE A 464 -7.15 12.75 22.79
C PHE A 464 -8.33 12.82 23.77
N ARG A 465 -9.54 13.01 23.22
CA ARG A 465 -10.81 12.96 23.96
C ARG A 465 -11.61 11.76 23.49
N SER A 466 -11.83 10.78 24.36
CA SER A 466 -12.65 9.61 24.09
C SER A 466 -14.14 9.94 24.02
N HIS A 467 -14.95 9.00 23.56
CA HIS A 467 -16.41 9.10 23.54
C HIS A 467 -17.03 9.24 24.94
N GLU A 468 -16.36 8.71 25.97
CA GLU A 468 -16.71 8.85 27.39
C GLU A 468 -16.31 10.22 27.98
N ARG A 469 -15.77 11.11 27.14
CA ARG A 469 -15.21 12.41 27.51
C ARG A 469 -13.94 12.36 28.37
N HIS A 470 -13.32 11.17 28.51
CA HIS A 470 -12.02 11.05 29.13
C HIS A 470 -10.96 11.70 28.25
N ILE A 471 -10.05 12.47 28.85
CA ILE A 471 -8.97 13.16 28.16
C ILE A 471 -7.66 12.46 28.48
N SER A 472 -6.88 12.11 27.47
CA SER A 472 -5.51 11.61 27.61
C SER A 472 -4.53 12.48 26.83
N HIS A 473 -3.34 12.60 27.39
CA HIS A 473 -2.22 13.37 26.86
C HIS A 473 -1.13 12.42 26.41
N ASN A 474 -0.71 12.50 25.17
CA ASN A 474 0.32 11.62 24.62
C ASN A 474 1.42 12.44 23.94
N ILE A 475 2.66 12.02 24.13
CA ILE A 475 3.83 12.61 23.53
C ILE A 475 4.54 11.56 22.71
N ASP A 476 4.65 11.79 21.42
CA ASP A 476 5.43 10.99 20.48
C ASP A 476 6.77 11.67 20.21
N LEU A 477 7.85 10.93 20.34
CA LEU A 477 9.22 11.36 20.03
C LEU A 477 9.74 10.60 18.83
N ARG A 478 10.43 11.28 17.94
CA ARG A 478 10.99 10.71 16.72
C ARG A 478 12.39 11.23 16.51
N LEU A 479 13.33 10.31 16.43
CA LEU A 479 14.74 10.62 16.28
C LEU A 479 15.33 9.79 15.16
N LYS A 480 16.12 10.41 14.30
CA LYS A 480 16.88 9.75 13.24
C LYS A 480 18.25 10.38 13.13
N GLY A 481 19.28 9.58 13.16
CA GLY A 481 20.64 9.96 12.92
C GLY A 481 21.22 9.19 11.74
N SER A 482 21.94 9.87 10.85
CA SER A 482 22.66 9.24 9.76
C SER A 482 24.08 9.80 9.72
N LEU A 483 25.06 8.91 9.74
CA LEU A 483 26.47 9.22 9.77
C LEU A 483 27.17 8.56 8.56
N PRO A 484 27.48 9.28 7.49
CA PRO A 484 28.36 8.81 6.43
C PRO A 484 29.77 8.65 6.98
N LEU A 485 30.31 7.42 6.94
CA LEU A 485 31.70 7.10 7.34
C LEU A 485 32.65 7.33 6.19
N THR A 486 32.21 7.02 4.97
CA THR A 486 32.90 7.31 3.71
C THR A 486 31.90 7.86 2.70
N ARG A 487 32.33 8.05 1.44
CA ARG A 487 31.42 8.43 0.35
C ARG A 487 30.35 7.36 0.05
N GLU A 488 30.65 6.12 0.37
CA GLU A 488 29.83 4.95 0.02
C GLU A 488 29.24 4.26 1.25
N LEU A 489 29.94 4.30 2.39
CA LEU A 489 29.57 3.60 3.63
C LEU A 489 28.98 4.59 4.64
N GLY A 490 27.90 4.20 5.30
CA GLY A 490 27.33 4.97 6.40
C GLY A 490 26.53 4.10 7.37
N VAL A 491 26.14 4.69 8.48
CA VAL A 491 25.30 4.09 9.50
C VAL A 491 24.08 4.97 9.75
N GLU A 492 22.96 4.34 10.11
CA GLU A 492 21.69 4.99 10.46
C GLU A 492 21.14 4.39 11.74
N ALA A 493 20.65 5.25 12.63
CA ALA A 493 19.92 4.84 13.82
C ALA A 493 18.61 5.62 13.90
N THR A 494 17.52 4.94 14.30
CA THR A 494 16.22 5.60 14.54
C THR A 494 15.62 5.15 15.87
N TYR A 495 14.89 6.06 16.49
CA TYR A 495 13.98 5.80 17.60
C TYR A 495 12.67 6.51 17.31
N ASP A 496 11.56 5.78 17.39
CA ASP A 496 10.22 6.35 17.28
C ASP A 496 9.34 5.82 18.42
N ARG A 497 8.66 6.75 19.09
CA ARG A 497 7.51 6.48 19.94
C ARG A 497 6.27 6.92 19.21
N LEU A 498 5.33 5.99 19.04
CA LEU A 498 4.12 6.14 18.22
C LEU A 498 2.88 5.81 19.05
N THR A 499 1.80 6.57 18.82
CA THR A 499 0.51 6.38 19.50
C THR A 499 -0.62 6.22 18.49
N GLN A 500 -1.53 5.28 18.74
CA GLN A 500 -2.72 5.00 17.93
C GLN A 500 -3.98 5.05 18.81
N TYR A 501 -5.02 5.78 18.33
CA TYR A 501 -6.24 6.06 19.08
C TYR A 501 -7.43 5.18 18.68
N GLN A 502 -7.16 4.13 17.97
CA GLN A 502 -8.13 3.11 17.58
C GLN A 502 -7.54 1.72 17.76
N HIS A 503 -8.40 0.74 17.95
CA HIS A 503 -8.03 -0.66 17.97
C HIS A 503 -8.63 -1.37 16.78
N THR A 504 -7.87 -2.27 16.18
CA THR A 504 -8.36 -3.18 15.15
C THR A 504 -8.50 -4.56 15.78
N LEU A 505 -9.75 -4.99 15.98
CA LEU A 505 -10.06 -6.29 16.54
C LEU A 505 -10.05 -7.32 15.41
N GLU A 506 -8.94 -8.02 15.29
CA GLU A 506 -8.75 -9.04 14.24
C GLU A 506 -9.70 -10.22 14.47
N GLY A 507 -10.68 -10.38 13.57
CA GLY A 507 -11.73 -11.40 13.71
C GLY A 507 -11.27 -12.80 13.34
N LEU A 508 -10.42 -12.96 12.35
CA LEU A 508 -9.88 -14.23 11.91
C LEU A 508 -8.38 -14.10 11.62
N PRO A 509 -7.57 -15.15 11.88
CA PRO A 509 -6.13 -15.12 11.58
C PRO A 509 -5.82 -15.03 10.08
N ILE A 510 -6.83 -15.01 9.24
CA ILE A 510 -6.74 -14.97 7.78
C ILE A 510 -6.67 -13.54 7.20
N GLY A 511 -6.66 -12.49 8.04
CA GLY A 511 -6.43 -11.11 7.57
C GLY A 511 -7.50 -10.57 6.62
N TRP A 512 -8.72 -11.08 6.69
CA TRP A 512 -9.85 -10.49 5.96
C TRP A 512 -10.27 -9.20 6.64
N SER A 513 -10.81 -8.26 5.87
CA SER A 513 -11.30 -6.96 6.37
C SER A 513 -12.57 -7.04 7.25
N LEU A 514 -12.70 -8.15 7.94
CA LEU A 514 -13.74 -8.40 8.94
C LEU A 514 -13.39 -7.82 10.30
N ASP A 515 -12.24 -7.19 10.37
CA ASP A 515 -11.74 -6.57 11.59
C ASP A 515 -12.68 -5.44 11.98
N LEU A 516 -13.12 -5.47 13.23
CA LEU A 516 -13.87 -4.37 13.81
C LEU A 516 -12.90 -3.26 14.20
N ILE A 517 -13.15 -2.06 13.71
CA ILE A 517 -12.42 -0.88 14.12
C ILE A 517 -13.20 -0.18 15.22
N VAL A 518 -12.60 -0.06 16.40
CA VAL A 518 -13.19 0.57 17.58
C VAL A 518 -12.28 1.67 18.10
N PRO A 519 -12.82 2.74 18.71
CA PRO A 519 -11.99 3.80 19.28
C PRO A 519 -11.33 3.34 20.59
N ALA A 520 -10.20 3.94 20.90
CA ALA A 520 -9.67 3.87 22.27
C ALA A 520 -10.65 4.50 23.26
N SER A 521 -10.68 3.97 24.49
CA SER A 521 -11.56 4.39 25.57
C SER A 521 -10.78 4.58 26.88
N GLN A 522 -11.48 4.88 27.96
CA GLN A 522 -10.87 4.94 29.29
C GLN A 522 -10.37 3.56 29.73
N ARG A 523 -11.10 2.51 29.41
CA ARG A 523 -10.77 1.12 29.74
C ARG A 523 -9.71 0.56 28.81
N PHE A 524 -9.85 0.79 27.50
CA PHE A 524 -8.91 0.35 26.46
C PHE A 524 -8.14 1.56 25.93
N ARG A 525 -7.02 1.83 26.61
CA ARG A 525 -6.18 3.00 26.35
C ARG A 525 -5.58 2.95 24.94
N PRO A 526 -5.14 4.10 24.39
CA PRO A 526 -4.43 4.13 23.13
C PRO A 526 -3.26 3.13 23.09
N GLU A 527 -3.05 2.51 21.94
CA GLU A 527 -1.89 1.64 21.70
C GLU A 527 -0.63 2.48 21.58
N HIS A 528 0.48 1.98 22.11
CA HIS A 528 1.79 2.59 21.94
C HIS A 528 2.80 1.61 21.36
N ALA A 529 3.72 2.13 20.57
CA ALA A 529 4.89 1.42 20.10
C ALA A 529 6.15 2.24 20.36
N ASP A 530 7.12 1.63 21.02
CA ASP A 530 8.50 2.11 21.07
C ASP A 530 9.31 1.24 20.12
N GLN A 531 9.98 1.84 19.12
CA GLN A 531 10.76 1.12 18.13
C GLN A 531 12.16 1.70 17.98
N TRP A 532 13.14 0.83 17.87
CA TRP A 532 14.56 1.15 17.66
C TRP A 532 15.05 0.44 16.40
N TYR A 533 15.91 1.10 15.68
CA TYR A 533 16.61 0.51 14.55
C TYR A 533 18.05 1.01 14.52
N LEU A 534 18.96 0.11 14.19
CA LEU A 534 20.35 0.41 13.91
C LEU A 534 20.79 -0.38 12.66
N GLY A 535 21.41 0.29 11.71
CA GLY A 535 21.88 -0.38 10.49
C GLY A 535 23.01 0.35 9.80
N GLY A 536 23.79 -0.41 9.04
CA GLY A 536 24.81 0.08 8.14
C GLY A 536 24.37 -0.04 6.69
N PHE A 537 24.82 0.85 5.86
CA PHE A 537 24.59 0.80 4.42
C PHE A 537 25.89 1.09 3.65
N TRP A 538 26.07 0.39 2.54
CA TRP A 538 27.09 0.65 1.55
C TRP A 538 26.39 0.87 0.21
N SER A 539 26.73 1.96 -0.49
CA SER A 539 26.03 2.34 -1.71
C SER A 539 26.98 2.98 -2.71
N THR A 540 27.02 2.38 -3.88
CA THR A 540 27.62 2.96 -5.10
C THR A 540 26.52 3.40 -6.05
N PRO A 541 26.80 4.06 -7.16
CA PRO A 541 25.78 4.38 -8.17
C PRO A 541 25.05 3.14 -8.72
N ASP A 542 25.72 1.97 -8.76
CA ASP A 542 25.21 0.73 -9.34
C ASP A 542 24.59 -0.22 -8.31
N LEU A 543 25.20 -0.34 -7.14
CA LEU A 543 24.83 -1.34 -6.13
C LEU A 543 24.65 -0.71 -4.75
N SER A 544 23.61 -1.09 -4.06
CA SER A 544 23.35 -0.72 -2.66
C SER A 544 23.15 -1.97 -1.83
N VAL A 545 23.80 -2.01 -0.66
CA VAL A 545 23.65 -3.08 0.33
C VAL A 545 23.38 -2.44 1.67
N SER A 546 22.41 -2.94 2.42
CA SER A 546 22.18 -2.53 3.78
C SER A 546 21.91 -3.72 4.69
N LEU A 547 22.40 -3.63 5.91
CA LEU A 547 22.17 -4.61 6.97
C LEU A 547 21.80 -3.85 8.24
N GLY A 548 20.71 -4.24 8.90
CA GLY A 548 20.28 -3.61 10.13
C GLY A 548 19.52 -4.54 11.06
N GLY A 549 19.34 -4.10 12.28
CA GLY A 549 18.54 -4.78 13.29
C GLY A 549 17.50 -3.84 13.88
N TYR A 550 16.34 -4.38 14.23
CA TYR A 550 15.28 -3.65 14.90
C TYR A 550 14.79 -4.35 16.15
N TYR A 551 14.28 -3.56 17.07
CA TYR A 551 13.51 -3.99 18.23
C TYR A 551 12.29 -3.10 18.37
N ARG A 552 11.13 -3.70 18.65
CA ARG A 552 9.85 -3.01 18.87
C ARG A 552 9.16 -3.56 20.09
N HIS A 553 8.69 -2.67 20.96
CA HIS A 553 7.83 -2.98 22.09
C HIS A 553 6.47 -2.32 21.90
N LEU A 554 5.40 -3.12 22.03
CA LEU A 554 4.01 -2.70 21.84
C LEU A 554 3.27 -2.85 23.17
N THR A 555 2.49 -1.85 23.53
CA THR A 555 1.66 -1.84 24.74
C THR A 555 0.23 -1.48 24.44
N ASN A 556 -0.69 -1.87 25.33
CA ASN A 556 -2.14 -1.70 25.18
C ASN A 556 -2.71 -2.35 23.92
N LEU A 557 -2.09 -3.42 23.44
CA LEU A 557 -2.65 -4.24 22.38
C LEU A 557 -3.97 -4.84 22.82
N THR A 558 -4.88 -5.07 21.89
CA THR A 558 -6.18 -5.69 22.17
C THR A 558 -6.31 -7.03 21.45
N ALA A 559 -6.98 -7.98 22.09
CA ALA A 559 -7.35 -9.26 21.50
C ALA A 559 -8.68 -9.74 22.10
N TYR A 560 -9.39 -10.58 21.35
CA TYR A 560 -10.58 -11.26 21.87
C TYR A 560 -10.18 -12.22 23.00
N ARG A 561 -10.96 -12.24 24.10
CA ARG A 561 -10.78 -13.15 25.23
C ARG A 561 -10.95 -14.62 24.85
N SER A 562 -11.83 -14.87 23.89
CA SER A 562 -12.08 -16.19 23.37
C SER A 562 -12.04 -16.16 21.85
N TRP A 563 -11.16 -16.93 21.27
CA TRP A 563 -11.09 -17.07 19.80
C TRP A 563 -12.33 -17.79 19.22
N LEU A 564 -13.06 -18.58 20.01
CA LEU A 564 -14.35 -19.19 19.63
C LEU A 564 -15.51 -18.17 19.69
N ASN A 565 -15.38 -17.14 20.50
CA ASN A 565 -16.45 -16.16 20.77
C ASN A 565 -16.30 -14.86 19.98
N GLN A 566 -15.51 -14.85 18.90
CA GLN A 566 -15.46 -13.71 17.98
C GLN A 566 -16.84 -13.24 17.53
N PHE A 567 -17.84 -14.12 17.64
CA PHE A 567 -19.23 -13.92 17.26
C PHE A 567 -20.19 -14.19 18.41
N SER A 568 -19.74 -14.26 19.66
CA SER A 568 -20.66 -14.48 20.75
C SER A 568 -21.51 -13.24 20.97
N LEU A 569 -22.73 -13.37 20.50
CA LEU A 569 -23.78 -12.35 20.51
C LEU A 569 -24.36 -12.12 21.91
N HIS A 570 -23.70 -12.59 22.96
CA HIS A 570 -24.20 -12.56 24.32
C HIS A 570 -23.92 -11.23 25.00
N ASN A 571 -22.85 -10.52 24.60
CA ASN A 571 -22.41 -9.31 25.26
C ASN A 571 -23.00 -8.04 24.64
N VAL A 572 -23.28 -7.07 25.49
CA VAL A 572 -23.89 -5.78 25.11
C VAL A 572 -22.83 -4.82 24.57
N SER A 573 -21.57 -5.03 24.91
CA SER A 573 -20.43 -4.17 24.56
C SER A 573 -19.26 -5.00 24.03
N TRP A 574 -18.57 -4.51 22.99
CA TRP A 574 -17.32 -5.09 22.49
C TRP A 574 -16.23 -5.11 23.56
N GLU A 575 -16.25 -4.20 24.52
CA GLU A 575 -15.29 -4.10 25.62
C GLU A 575 -15.33 -5.28 26.59
N GLU A 576 -16.43 -6.03 26.62
CA GLU A 576 -16.55 -7.22 27.46
C GLU A 576 -15.88 -8.44 26.83
N ASP A 577 -15.75 -8.45 25.51
CA ASP A 577 -15.20 -9.58 24.74
C ASP A 577 -13.70 -9.50 24.53
N ILE A 578 -13.04 -8.40 24.92
CA ILE A 578 -11.61 -8.17 24.65
C ILE A 578 -10.79 -8.02 25.93
N THR A 579 -9.50 -8.24 25.78
CA THR A 579 -8.48 -8.06 26.80
C THR A 579 -7.32 -7.25 26.27
N THR A 580 -6.51 -6.69 27.16
CA THR A 580 -5.32 -5.91 26.81
C THR A 580 -4.03 -6.68 27.09
N GLY A 581 -3.02 -6.42 26.27
CA GLY A 581 -1.73 -7.07 26.37
C GLY A 581 -0.59 -6.24 25.80
N GLN A 582 0.54 -6.90 25.67
CA GLN A 582 1.77 -6.33 25.13
C GLN A 582 2.41 -7.25 24.10
N GLY A 583 3.34 -6.72 23.33
CA GLY A 583 4.04 -7.49 22.31
C GLY A 583 5.48 -7.05 22.12
N ASN A 584 6.33 -7.99 21.74
CA ASN A 584 7.70 -7.74 21.35
C ASN A 584 7.98 -8.28 19.97
N SER A 585 8.72 -7.52 19.17
CA SER A 585 9.19 -7.95 17.87
C SER A 585 10.62 -7.50 17.66
N TYR A 586 11.46 -8.39 17.13
CA TYR A 586 12.85 -8.08 16.80
C TYR A 586 13.32 -8.88 15.59
N GLY A 587 14.30 -8.35 14.90
CA GLY A 587 14.81 -9.02 13.70
C GLY A 587 16.04 -8.36 13.09
N LEU A 588 16.62 -9.09 12.14
CA LEU A 588 17.71 -8.65 11.28
C LEU A 588 17.20 -8.52 9.85
N GLU A 589 17.60 -7.47 9.17
CA GLU A 589 17.14 -7.10 7.83
C GLU A 589 18.33 -6.90 6.91
N LEU A 590 18.34 -7.60 5.78
CA LEU A 590 19.30 -7.42 4.69
C LEU A 590 18.57 -6.91 3.46
N TRP A 591 19.09 -5.87 2.83
CA TRP A 591 18.66 -5.36 1.54
C TRP A 591 19.82 -5.25 0.58
N LEU A 592 19.64 -5.74 -0.63
CA LEU A 592 20.56 -5.62 -1.74
C LEU A 592 19.81 -5.11 -2.96
N GLU A 593 20.29 -4.06 -3.61
CA GLU A 593 19.66 -3.46 -4.78
C GLU A 593 20.70 -3.14 -5.86
N LYS A 594 20.50 -3.68 -7.05
CA LYS A 594 21.26 -3.36 -8.27
C LYS A 594 20.43 -2.43 -9.14
N ARG A 595 20.96 -1.23 -9.42
CA ARG A 595 20.20 -0.12 -10.03
C ARG A 595 20.47 0.12 -11.50
N GLN A 596 21.65 -0.27 -12.02
CA GLN A 596 22.08 0.06 -13.36
C GLN A 596 22.42 -1.18 -14.18
N GLY A 597 22.41 -0.98 -15.51
CA GLY A 597 22.70 -2.02 -16.49
C GLY A 597 21.44 -2.74 -16.96
N ARG A 598 21.62 -3.71 -17.85
CA ARG A 598 20.52 -4.50 -18.43
C ARG A 598 19.79 -5.37 -17.40
N LEU A 599 20.50 -5.80 -16.37
CA LEU A 599 19.92 -6.54 -15.24
C LEU A 599 19.88 -5.60 -14.04
N THR A 600 18.67 -5.30 -13.57
CA THR A 600 18.38 -4.54 -12.34
C THR A 600 17.52 -5.40 -11.43
N GLY A 601 17.50 -5.10 -10.13
CA GLY A 601 16.66 -5.84 -9.21
C GLY A 601 17.07 -5.70 -7.77
N SER A 602 16.39 -6.43 -6.90
CA SER A 602 16.61 -6.39 -5.46
C SER A 602 16.46 -7.76 -4.82
N LEU A 603 17.11 -7.92 -3.69
CA LEU A 603 16.95 -9.05 -2.78
C LEU A 603 16.76 -8.49 -1.37
N SER A 604 15.72 -8.93 -0.68
CA SER A 604 15.52 -8.68 0.73
C SER A 604 15.46 -9.98 1.52
N TYR A 605 16.08 -9.97 2.70
CA TYR A 605 15.97 -11.08 3.63
C TYR A 605 15.74 -10.53 5.04
N THR A 606 14.79 -11.14 5.74
CA THR A 606 14.48 -10.81 7.12
C THR A 606 14.47 -12.08 7.96
N LEU A 607 15.19 -12.02 9.09
CA LEU A 607 15.11 -13.00 10.16
C LEU A 607 14.43 -12.32 11.34
N SER A 608 13.24 -12.78 11.75
CA SER A 608 12.46 -12.09 12.78
C SER A 608 11.72 -13.02 13.71
N ARG A 609 11.36 -12.48 14.88
CA ARG A 609 10.47 -13.13 15.84
C ARG A 609 9.53 -12.10 16.45
N THR A 610 8.26 -12.47 16.54
CA THR A 610 7.21 -11.63 17.12
C THR A 610 6.37 -12.43 18.10
N THR A 611 6.21 -11.89 19.29
CA THR A 611 5.44 -12.52 20.38
C THR A 611 4.41 -11.55 20.95
N ARG A 612 3.34 -12.13 21.53
CA ARG A 612 2.29 -11.41 22.27
C ARG A 612 2.13 -12.02 23.65
N THR A 613 1.73 -11.21 24.61
CA THR A 613 1.44 -11.63 25.98
C THR A 613 0.20 -10.91 26.49
N PHE A 614 -0.82 -11.66 26.85
CA PHE A 614 -2.07 -11.18 27.43
C PHE A 614 -2.33 -11.94 28.72
N SER A 615 -2.67 -11.27 29.80
CA SER A 615 -2.87 -11.93 31.11
C SER A 615 -3.99 -12.98 31.09
N GLU A 616 -5.02 -12.76 30.27
CA GLU A 616 -6.21 -13.60 30.19
C GLU A 616 -6.13 -14.67 29.08
N LEU A 617 -5.09 -14.67 28.26
CA LEU A 617 -4.90 -15.60 27.17
C LEU A 617 -3.68 -16.48 27.40
N ASN A 618 -3.74 -17.72 26.95
CA ASN A 618 -2.64 -18.69 27.00
C ASN A 618 -2.05 -18.84 28.44
N GLY A 619 -2.88 -18.71 29.49
CA GLY A 619 -2.43 -18.74 30.87
C GLY A 619 -1.48 -17.60 31.24
N GLY A 620 -1.52 -16.46 30.57
CA GLY A 620 -0.63 -15.32 30.76
C GLY A 620 0.78 -15.52 30.18
N GLN A 621 1.03 -16.64 29.50
CA GLN A 621 2.32 -16.93 28.89
C GLN A 621 2.44 -16.29 27.50
N SER A 622 3.66 -15.91 27.14
CA SER A 622 3.97 -15.36 25.83
C SER A 622 3.80 -16.42 24.74
N TYR A 623 3.20 -16.03 23.61
CA TYR A 623 2.97 -16.90 22.47
C TYR A 623 3.31 -16.18 21.14
N PRO A 624 3.60 -16.92 20.04
CA PRO A 624 3.89 -16.31 18.75
C PRO A 624 2.68 -15.51 18.22
N PHE A 625 2.92 -14.36 17.61
CA PHE A 625 1.89 -13.62 16.90
C PHE A 625 1.44 -14.40 15.65
N SER A 626 0.15 -14.34 15.28
CA SER A 626 -0.40 -15.08 14.14
C SER A 626 0.37 -14.87 12.83
N PHE A 627 0.94 -13.68 12.63
CA PHE A 627 1.75 -13.33 11.48
C PHE A 627 3.27 -13.31 11.78
N ASP A 628 3.70 -14.05 12.81
CA ASP A 628 5.12 -14.28 13.06
C ASP A 628 5.73 -15.13 11.94
N ARG A 629 6.59 -14.53 11.12
CA ARG A 629 7.33 -15.18 10.05
C ARG A 629 8.81 -15.10 10.31
N THR A 630 9.41 -16.22 10.70
CA THR A 630 10.83 -16.26 11.08
C THR A 630 11.74 -15.89 9.92
N HIS A 631 11.44 -16.38 8.72
CA HIS A 631 12.22 -16.13 7.50
C HIS A 631 11.33 -15.50 6.43
N ILE A 632 11.77 -14.38 5.88
CA ILE A 632 11.14 -13.71 4.75
C ILE A 632 12.24 -13.41 3.73
N LEU A 633 12.18 -14.01 2.55
CA LEU A 633 13.07 -13.77 1.42
C LEU A 633 12.26 -13.32 0.23
N ASN A 634 12.58 -12.15 -0.32
CA ASN A 634 12.01 -11.67 -1.57
C ASN A 634 13.15 -11.39 -2.56
N VAL A 635 12.94 -11.80 -3.80
CA VAL A 635 13.87 -11.56 -4.91
C VAL A 635 13.09 -10.95 -6.06
N GLN A 636 13.62 -9.91 -6.64
CA GLN A 636 13.05 -9.29 -7.81
C GLN A 636 14.14 -8.97 -8.81
N SER A 637 13.88 -9.23 -10.07
CA SER A 637 14.77 -8.82 -11.14
C SER A 637 14.02 -8.39 -12.39
N ARG A 638 14.63 -7.46 -13.12
CA ARG A 638 14.20 -6.99 -14.44
C ARG A 638 15.40 -7.06 -15.37
N TYR A 639 15.26 -7.82 -16.44
CA TYR A 639 16.26 -7.92 -17.48
C TYR A 639 15.77 -7.25 -18.76
N GLU A 640 16.51 -6.25 -19.20
CA GLU A 640 16.23 -5.52 -20.43
C GLU A 640 16.77 -6.29 -21.64
N THR A 641 15.85 -6.86 -22.43
CA THR A 641 16.19 -7.65 -23.62
C THR A 641 16.41 -6.79 -24.83
N ILE A 642 15.59 -5.77 -25.04
CA ILE A 642 15.68 -4.81 -26.15
C ILE A 642 15.45 -3.40 -25.62
N HIS A 643 16.37 -2.50 -25.99
CA HIS A 643 16.23 -1.06 -25.74
C HIS A 643 16.60 -0.28 -27.00
N THR A 644 15.61 0.36 -27.59
CA THR A 644 15.76 1.26 -28.73
C THR A 644 14.86 2.48 -28.54
N ALA A 645 15.06 3.53 -29.32
CA ALA A 645 14.22 4.73 -29.28
C ALA A 645 12.71 4.45 -29.46
N HIS A 646 12.35 3.36 -30.13
CA HIS A 646 10.97 3.02 -30.48
C HIS A 646 10.44 1.75 -29.82
N ARG A 647 11.30 0.92 -29.22
CA ARG A 647 10.91 -0.37 -28.63
C ARG A 647 11.71 -0.65 -27.37
N GLU A 648 11.02 -1.06 -26.33
CA GLU A 648 11.61 -1.58 -25.11
C GLU A 648 10.99 -2.93 -24.79
N GLN A 649 11.79 -3.88 -24.31
CA GLN A 649 11.30 -5.18 -23.89
C GLN A 649 12.02 -5.60 -22.62
N HIS A 650 11.25 -6.10 -21.68
CA HIS A 650 11.75 -6.49 -20.36
C HIS A 650 11.20 -7.83 -19.93
N LEU A 651 12.10 -8.67 -19.43
CA LEU A 651 11.76 -9.87 -18.67
C LEU A 651 11.79 -9.51 -17.18
N THR A 652 10.73 -9.84 -16.44
CA THR A 652 10.66 -9.62 -15.00
C THR A 652 10.47 -10.94 -14.26
N LEU A 653 11.08 -11.05 -13.08
CA LEU A 653 10.95 -12.18 -12.19
C LEU A 653 10.74 -11.66 -10.78
N ALA A 654 9.75 -12.21 -10.05
CA ALA A 654 9.54 -11.97 -8.64
C ALA A 654 9.40 -13.29 -7.89
N GLY A 655 10.26 -13.51 -6.91
CA GLY A 655 10.29 -14.72 -6.08
C GLY A 655 10.05 -14.38 -4.61
N TYR A 656 9.22 -15.18 -3.95
CA TYR A 656 8.85 -15.02 -2.54
C TYR A 656 9.00 -16.36 -1.82
N LEU A 657 9.72 -16.35 -0.72
CA LEU A 657 9.84 -17.50 0.18
C LEU A 657 9.68 -16.99 1.61
N THR A 658 8.63 -17.43 2.32
CA THR A 658 8.40 -17.02 3.69
C THR A 658 8.01 -18.20 4.55
N SER A 659 8.42 -18.16 5.84
CA SER A 659 7.88 -19.11 6.83
C SER A 659 6.35 -18.98 6.90
N GLY A 660 5.67 -20.07 7.16
CA GLY A 660 4.23 -20.08 7.35
C GLY A 660 3.81 -19.25 8.56
N ASN A 661 2.59 -18.75 8.55
CA ASN A 661 1.94 -18.13 9.70
C ASN A 661 1.76 -19.13 10.83
N THR A 662 1.59 -18.63 12.05
CA THR A 662 1.25 -19.44 13.22
C THR A 662 -0.26 -19.40 13.45
N MET A 663 -0.83 -20.50 13.91
CA MET A 663 -2.25 -20.60 14.23
C MET A 663 -2.54 -21.58 15.37
N THR A 664 -3.68 -21.40 15.99
CA THR A 664 -4.24 -22.33 16.98
C THR A 664 -5.06 -23.39 16.25
N ILE A 665 -4.86 -24.65 16.54
CA ILE A 665 -5.55 -25.77 15.90
C ILE A 665 -6.31 -26.62 16.92
N PRO A 666 -7.43 -27.24 16.53
CA PRO A 666 -8.08 -28.26 17.34
C PRO A 666 -7.17 -29.50 17.47
N ILE A 667 -6.98 -29.98 18.70
CA ILE A 667 -6.14 -31.14 18.99
C ILE A 667 -6.95 -32.35 19.41
N ALA A 668 -8.16 -32.15 19.95
CA ALA A 668 -9.07 -33.23 20.30
C ALA A 668 -10.53 -32.75 20.21
N ASN A 669 -11.40 -33.67 19.83
CA ASN A 669 -12.84 -33.52 19.95
C ASN A 669 -13.36 -34.64 20.85
N TYR A 670 -14.14 -34.27 21.85
CA TYR A 670 -14.81 -35.22 22.72
C TYR A 670 -16.26 -34.84 22.91
N GLN A 671 -17.07 -35.84 23.09
CA GLN A 671 -18.47 -35.64 23.45
C GLN A 671 -18.54 -35.40 24.95
N ALA A 672 -19.08 -34.26 25.33
CA ALA A 672 -19.34 -33.97 26.72
C ALA A 672 -20.72 -34.48 27.08
N GLU A 673 -20.78 -35.36 28.08
CA GLU A 673 -22.07 -35.75 28.68
C GLU A 673 -22.60 -34.52 29.45
N GLU A 674 -23.89 -34.20 29.22
CA GLU A 674 -24.56 -33.20 30.01
C GLU A 674 -24.86 -33.77 31.40
N LEU A 675 -24.38 -33.04 32.41
CA LEU A 675 -24.72 -33.41 33.78
C LEU A 675 -26.20 -33.13 34.04
N PRO A 676 -26.85 -33.95 34.87
CA PRO A 676 -28.21 -33.67 35.33
C PRO A 676 -28.30 -32.25 35.86
N PHE A 677 -29.25 -31.46 35.43
CA PHE A 677 -29.42 -30.08 35.88
C PHE A 677 -30.63 -29.94 36.80
N TRP A 678 -30.54 -28.97 37.73
CA TRP A 678 -31.62 -28.64 38.64
C TRP A 678 -32.66 -27.77 37.95
N ASN A 679 -33.83 -28.32 37.69
CA ASN A 679 -34.92 -27.63 37.01
C ASN A 679 -35.95 -27.06 38.03
N THR A 680 -35.82 -25.77 38.31
CA THR A 680 -36.72 -25.06 39.22
C THR A 680 -38.13 -24.91 38.68
N GLN A 681 -38.35 -24.96 37.36
CA GLN A 681 -39.71 -24.92 36.75
C GLN A 681 -40.45 -26.24 36.88
N LYS A 682 -39.76 -27.36 37.11
CA LYS A 682 -40.33 -28.69 37.36
C LYS A 682 -40.34 -29.03 38.85
N GLY A 683 -40.43 -28.03 39.75
CA GLY A 683 -40.56 -28.28 41.19
C GLY A 683 -39.25 -28.57 41.92
N GLY A 684 -38.10 -28.19 41.39
CA GLY A 684 -36.80 -28.39 42.06
C GLY A 684 -36.28 -29.79 42.02
N ILE A 685 -36.49 -30.56 40.94
CA ILE A 685 -36.03 -31.93 40.78
C ILE A 685 -34.78 -31.95 39.90
N LEU A 686 -33.82 -32.82 40.22
CA LEU A 686 -32.73 -33.19 39.30
C LEU A 686 -33.34 -33.92 38.10
N VAL A 687 -33.38 -33.26 36.95
CA VAL A 687 -33.84 -33.85 35.71
C VAL A 687 -32.63 -34.48 35.02
N PRO A 688 -32.65 -35.81 34.79
CA PRO A 688 -31.65 -36.42 33.93
C PRO A 688 -31.78 -35.80 32.54
N PRO A 689 -30.68 -35.66 31.82
CA PRO A 689 -30.72 -35.16 30.47
C PRO A 689 -31.75 -35.98 29.65
N GLU A 690 -32.60 -35.36 28.82
CA GLU A 690 -33.58 -36.07 27.98
C GLU A 690 -32.85 -36.97 27.00
N GLN A 691 -33.41 -38.15 26.67
CA GLN A 691 -32.75 -39.21 25.88
C GLN A 691 -32.45 -38.82 24.41
N GLU A 692 -32.91 -37.66 23.94
CA GLU A 692 -32.48 -37.10 22.66
C GLU A 692 -31.31 -36.12 22.88
N HIS A 693 -30.20 -36.68 23.38
CA HIS A 693 -29.03 -35.83 23.63
C HIS A 693 -28.27 -35.62 22.33
N HIS A 694 -28.30 -34.38 21.89
CA HIS A 694 -27.20 -33.86 21.09
C HIS A 694 -25.99 -33.73 22.03
N ALA A 695 -25.19 -34.81 22.12
CA ALA A 695 -23.93 -34.77 22.85
C ALA A 695 -23.14 -33.54 22.34
N THR A 696 -22.93 -32.59 23.23
CA THR A 696 -22.24 -31.34 22.86
C THR A 696 -20.77 -31.69 22.56
N THR A 697 -20.40 -31.67 21.29
CA THR A 697 -19.01 -31.90 20.90
C THR A 697 -18.16 -30.75 21.43
N ARG A 698 -17.29 -31.02 22.37
CA ARG A 698 -16.29 -30.04 22.83
C ARG A 698 -15.00 -30.25 22.07
N THR A 699 -14.43 -29.14 21.61
CA THR A 699 -13.16 -29.13 20.90
C THR A 699 -12.08 -28.59 21.84
N GLU A 700 -11.07 -29.40 22.09
CA GLU A 700 -9.87 -28.94 22.78
C GLU A 700 -8.89 -28.34 21.79
N MET A 701 -8.34 -27.19 22.12
CA MET A 701 -7.44 -26.46 21.24
C MET A 701 -6.01 -26.54 21.73
N SER A 702 -5.07 -26.47 20.79
CA SER A 702 -3.64 -26.26 21.09
C SER A 702 -3.42 -24.98 21.91
N THR A 703 -2.23 -24.86 22.52
CA THR A 703 -1.77 -23.55 23.00
C THR A 703 -1.82 -22.53 21.87
N MET A 704 -1.98 -21.24 22.23
CA MET A 704 -2.21 -20.19 21.21
C MET A 704 -1.07 -20.12 20.20
N ASN A 705 -1.45 -20.17 18.92
CA ASN A 705 -0.57 -20.07 17.76
C ASN A 705 0.64 -21.03 17.80
N ALA A 706 0.46 -22.22 18.40
CA ALA A 706 1.53 -23.21 18.51
C ALA A 706 1.85 -23.93 17.21
N TYR A 707 0.90 -24.01 16.28
CA TYR A 707 1.11 -24.66 15.00
C TYR A 707 1.57 -23.66 13.94
N ARG A 708 2.65 -23.98 13.22
CA ARG A 708 3.14 -23.19 12.11
C ARG A 708 2.75 -23.84 10.78
N LEU A 709 2.07 -23.05 9.93
CA LEU A 709 1.70 -23.48 8.57
C LEU A 709 2.95 -23.81 7.73
N PRO A 710 2.81 -24.64 6.68
CA PRO A 710 3.87 -24.84 5.71
C PRO A 710 4.35 -23.51 5.10
N PRO A 711 5.61 -23.44 4.64
CA PRO A 711 6.15 -22.21 4.08
C PRO A 711 5.41 -21.81 2.80
N TYR A 712 5.24 -20.49 2.63
CA TYR A 712 4.73 -19.87 1.42
C TYR A 712 5.87 -19.72 0.41
N ILE A 713 5.69 -20.25 -0.80
CA ILE A 713 6.68 -20.14 -1.89
C ILE A 713 5.94 -19.75 -3.16
N ARG A 714 6.36 -18.70 -3.83
CA ARG A 714 5.79 -18.24 -5.10
C ARG A 714 6.88 -17.69 -6.01
N LEU A 715 6.75 -17.95 -7.30
CA LEU A 715 7.56 -17.38 -8.36
C LEU A 715 6.63 -16.83 -9.44
N ASP A 716 6.82 -15.57 -9.79
CA ASP A 716 6.06 -14.87 -10.83
C ASP A 716 7.00 -14.47 -11.96
N LEU A 717 6.54 -14.63 -13.20
CA LEU A 717 7.27 -14.22 -14.40
C LEU A 717 6.43 -13.23 -15.20
N GLY A 718 7.10 -12.26 -15.80
CA GLY A 718 6.45 -11.30 -16.69
C GLY A 718 7.34 -10.96 -17.87
N TYR A 719 6.72 -10.65 -19.00
CA TYR A 719 7.39 -10.11 -20.17
C TYR A 719 6.60 -8.94 -20.72
N SER A 720 7.24 -7.79 -20.91
CA SER A 720 6.60 -6.58 -21.41
C SER A 720 7.21 -6.11 -22.74
N PHE A 721 6.33 -5.71 -23.65
CA PHE A 721 6.65 -5.11 -24.93
C PHE A 721 6.12 -3.69 -24.95
N LEU A 722 6.99 -2.71 -25.05
CA LEU A 722 6.64 -1.32 -25.20
C LEU A 722 7.06 -0.84 -26.58
N TRP A 723 6.14 -0.20 -27.34
CA TRP A 723 6.47 0.42 -28.62
C TRP A 723 5.85 1.82 -28.72
N ARG A 724 6.65 2.74 -29.22
CA ARG A 724 6.28 4.15 -29.40
C ARG A 724 6.00 4.45 -30.86
N ARG A 725 4.83 5.00 -31.14
CA ARG A 725 4.43 5.49 -32.46
C ARG A 725 4.02 6.95 -32.36
N LYS A 726 4.79 7.86 -33.01
CA LYS A 726 4.50 9.31 -33.05
C LYS A 726 4.07 9.88 -31.67
N LYS A 727 2.76 9.97 -31.40
CA LYS A 727 2.18 10.53 -30.18
C LYS A 727 1.65 9.48 -29.21
N VAL A 728 1.67 8.22 -29.60
CA VAL A 728 1.04 7.14 -28.84
C VAL A 728 2.07 6.10 -28.43
N THR A 729 1.99 5.67 -27.20
CA THR A 729 2.80 4.56 -26.68
C THR A 729 1.87 3.41 -26.34
N HIS A 730 2.20 2.22 -26.81
CA HIS A 730 1.53 0.98 -26.45
C HIS A 730 2.44 0.15 -25.57
N GLU A 731 1.85 -0.53 -24.61
CA GLU A 731 2.54 -1.50 -23.76
C GLU A 731 1.68 -2.78 -23.70
N LEU A 732 2.27 -3.92 -24.08
CA LEU A 732 1.66 -5.24 -23.94
C LEU A 732 2.47 -6.02 -22.92
N GLY A 733 1.85 -6.42 -21.83
CA GLY A 733 2.43 -7.27 -20.79
C GLY A 733 1.83 -8.67 -20.84
N ILE A 734 2.68 -9.67 -20.75
CA ILE A 734 2.28 -11.06 -20.54
C ILE A 734 2.88 -11.49 -19.20
N SER A 735 2.10 -12.04 -18.31
CA SER A 735 2.59 -12.47 -17.00
C SER A 735 2.00 -13.82 -16.59
N ILE A 736 2.75 -14.53 -15.77
CA ILE A 736 2.32 -15.79 -15.14
C ILE A 736 2.56 -15.64 -13.65
N TYR A 737 1.49 -15.55 -12.90
CA TYR A 737 1.51 -15.58 -11.45
C TYR A 737 1.65 -17.02 -10.98
N ASN A 738 2.49 -17.26 -9.97
CA ASN A 738 2.71 -18.59 -9.37
C ASN A 738 3.10 -19.68 -10.40
N VAL A 739 4.19 -19.45 -11.16
CA VAL A 739 4.69 -20.39 -12.19
C VAL A 739 4.94 -21.80 -11.62
N LEU A 740 5.30 -21.88 -10.34
CA LEU A 740 5.52 -23.15 -9.66
C LEU A 740 4.23 -23.94 -9.43
N ASN A 741 3.07 -23.34 -9.67
CA ASN A 741 1.74 -23.90 -9.40
C ASN A 741 1.62 -24.47 -7.98
N ARG A 742 2.34 -23.88 -7.02
CA ARG A 742 2.32 -24.33 -5.64
C ARG A 742 1.01 -23.93 -4.98
N ARG A 743 0.35 -24.87 -4.36
CA ARG A 743 -0.83 -24.64 -3.51
C ARG A 743 -0.36 -24.11 -2.16
N ASN A 744 -0.22 -22.81 -2.03
CA ASN A 744 0.17 -22.17 -0.79
C ASN A 744 -0.96 -22.24 0.23
N PRO A 745 -0.66 -22.52 1.52
CA PRO A 745 -1.70 -22.64 2.53
C PRO A 745 -2.30 -21.26 2.83
N TYR A 746 -3.63 -21.18 2.66
CA TYR A 746 -4.43 -20.05 3.10
C TYR A 746 -5.05 -20.32 4.47
N LEU A 747 -5.71 -21.49 4.59
CA LEU A 747 -6.34 -21.97 5.81
C LEU A 747 -6.17 -23.49 5.88
N ILE A 748 -5.95 -24.01 7.08
CA ILE A 748 -6.03 -25.44 7.39
C ILE A 748 -7.22 -25.65 8.33
N PHE A 749 -8.05 -26.59 8.03
CA PHE A 749 -9.20 -26.98 8.83
C PHE A 749 -9.35 -28.49 8.89
N HIS A 750 -10.04 -28.96 9.92
CA HIS A 750 -10.30 -30.36 10.11
C HIS A 750 -11.73 -30.68 9.68
N GLU A 751 -11.87 -31.66 8.77
CA GLU A 751 -13.17 -32.08 8.25
C GLU A 751 -13.19 -33.60 8.08
N ASN A 752 -14.22 -34.25 8.61
CA ASN A 752 -14.42 -35.74 8.50
C ASN A 752 -13.17 -36.54 8.88
N GLY A 753 -12.52 -36.23 10.01
CA GLY A 753 -11.35 -36.96 10.50
C GLY A 753 -10.04 -36.68 9.73
N ARG A 754 -10.03 -35.72 8.79
CA ARG A 754 -8.86 -35.37 7.97
C ARG A 754 -8.55 -33.88 8.01
N TRP A 755 -7.26 -33.56 7.99
CA TRP A 755 -6.81 -32.20 7.77
C TRP A 755 -6.91 -31.84 6.30
N ARG A 756 -7.53 -30.70 6.01
CA ARG A 756 -7.63 -30.12 4.67
C ARG A 756 -6.98 -28.75 4.62
N GLN A 757 -6.45 -28.40 3.46
CA GLN A 757 -5.86 -27.11 3.18
C GLN A 757 -6.67 -26.40 2.12
N LEU A 758 -7.07 -25.17 2.40
CA LEU A 758 -7.58 -24.24 1.41
C LEU A 758 -6.40 -23.44 0.84
N SER A 759 -6.35 -23.30 -0.48
CA SER A 759 -5.40 -22.46 -1.21
C SER A 759 -6.18 -21.61 -2.21
N LEU A 760 -5.88 -20.33 -2.33
CA LEU A 760 -6.70 -19.40 -3.13
C LEU A 760 -6.28 -19.36 -4.59
N LEU A 761 -4.99 -19.13 -4.86
CA LEU A 761 -4.49 -18.91 -6.21
C LEU A 761 -3.50 -20.01 -6.61
N SER A 762 -3.79 -20.63 -7.75
CA SER A 762 -2.88 -21.51 -8.48
C SER A 762 -2.09 -20.71 -9.52
N ILE A 763 -1.64 -21.34 -10.58
CA ILE A 763 -1.03 -20.66 -11.72
C ILE A 763 -2.08 -19.81 -12.46
N VAL A 764 -1.77 -18.50 -12.65
CA VAL A 764 -2.66 -17.56 -13.35
C VAL A 764 -1.89 -16.87 -14.47
N PRO A 765 -2.06 -17.30 -15.73
CA PRO A 765 -1.56 -16.56 -16.89
C PRO A 765 -2.42 -15.32 -17.14
N SER A 766 -1.80 -14.24 -17.60
CA SER A 766 -2.47 -12.97 -17.80
C SER A 766 -1.86 -12.16 -18.96
N VAL A 767 -2.68 -11.37 -19.62
CA VAL A 767 -2.27 -10.43 -20.66
C VAL A 767 -2.86 -9.06 -20.33
N ARG A 768 -2.02 -8.02 -20.33
CA ARG A 768 -2.43 -6.63 -20.13
C ARG A 768 -2.02 -5.78 -21.31
N TRP A 769 -2.91 -4.95 -21.78
CA TRP A 769 -2.61 -3.94 -22.78
C TRP A 769 -2.91 -2.55 -22.28
N GLU A 770 -1.98 -1.64 -22.53
CA GLU A 770 -2.10 -0.23 -22.17
C GLU A 770 -1.73 0.66 -23.35
N ILE A 771 -2.47 1.74 -23.51
CA ILE A 771 -2.21 2.79 -24.47
C ILE A 771 -2.10 4.13 -23.74
N ARG A 772 -1.09 4.93 -24.09
CA ARG A 772 -0.86 6.29 -23.58
C ARG A 772 -0.69 7.28 -24.72
N PHE A 773 -1.27 8.47 -24.58
CA PHE A 773 -1.21 9.54 -25.57
C PHE A 773 -0.98 10.92 -24.94
#